data_651c04669c877a656ee001e060d8572e
#
_entry.id   651c04669c877a656ee001e060d8572e
#
_cell.length_a   1.000
_cell.length_b   1.000
_cell.length_c   1.000
_cell.angle_alpha   90.00
_cell.angle_beta   90.00
_cell.angle_gamma   90.00
#
_symmetry.space_group_name_H-M   'P 1'
#
loop_
_entity.id
_entity.type
_entity.pdbx_description
1 polymer ?
#
loop_
_entity_poly.entity_id
_entity_poly.type
_entity_poly.pdbx_seq_one_letter_code
_entity_poly.pdbx_strand_id
1 'polypeptide(L)'
;MVLVVALLGAVAFEAQAQVKLSLSGRVVSDSGEAIAYATVVLTTEGKQVAGGATNANGEFTLAAPAGSYLFSARYIGYKSIEREVTLDKNTNLGDITLTTESTKIDEVVVTAQLIRREADRFVVDVANSPMSIGKDGEELLKSSPGVWIQDDAISINGNAGSKVYINEREVKMEKQQLIAYLRSLRADDIQRIEVIPQSGADYDASSSGGIIKITTKRNLDMGLMGTASLVTQATKGMYNIIPSLSLNYTQGKVNAYGRVWVGTNGQNYITSEHTDYANSTVIDAESTLDNDSFWGGANVGIVYDINDRHSVGGELQFNHHGGTDLTDTWTERENLGVMTRSEGKYRNEYTSDMLTATLNYIYKLDNMGSTLKLIGDYTRSFYPNTNYYVDSIIGRDSTYRDATRSLYQLATATLALDKNINQKLSIRAGLKYTYNNNSNIANYEYLAGEEWITNAEKSYDIGYTENIGAAYAIASARLGRVSLVGGLRGEYTSFSSADGLVNQNYFDLFPNANISYAITKDGAYSLVAQYSRTISRPSFWALSPNETKISEYMIQRGNPDLKPSYDNSLSVTGVLKYKYTITLGMSIKQNAIQQSTLIDKDNPEILILQHINYPTLNNYYLSANLPFQFTKWWSANFNLMGMYLGQRIYIDEPVRRNFMGFASAQMSFTLPKNFFIELSGRYMHGLVAGNTRMSDMGNMDLRVKKRLLNNKLTLTVGVNNIIPTTQDIIIEEPTFKRTMTVNQPWMRPAFNFSVSYNFNAGKQFRAKSVESGSAEDRGRLGGGGQ
;
A
#
# COMPACT_ATOMS: atom_id res chain seq x y z
N MET A 1 4.87 -29.08 23.23
CA MET A 1 5.73 -28.22 24.04
C MET A 1 6.99 -28.92 24.57
N VAL A 2 7.12 -30.23 24.45
CA VAL A 2 8.27 -31.01 24.93
C VAL A 2 9.36 -31.24 23.85
N LEU A 3 9.05 -31.04 22.56
CA LEU A 3 10.01 -31.31 21.47
C LEU A 3 10.88 -30.07 21.08
N VAL A 4 10.57 -28.87 21.58
CA VAL A 4 11.34 -27.64 21.29
C VAL A 4 12.45 -27.38 22.36
N VAL A 5 12.36 -27.99 23.53
CA VAL A 5 13.33 -27.82 24.60
C VAL A 5 14.53 -28.78 24.46
N ALA A 6 14.40 -29.86 23.70
CA ALA A 6 15.44 -30.86 23.51
C ALA A 6 16.52 -30.51 22.47
N LEU A 7 16.32 -29.42 21.67
CA LEU A 7 17.26 -29.00 20.60
C LEU A 7 18.19 -27.83 21.00
N LEU A 8 18.09 -27.33 22.22
CA LEU A 8 18.89 -26.21 22.72
C LEU A 8 20.07 -26.63 23.64
N GLY A 9 20.33 -27.95 23.79
CA GLY A 9 21.27 -28.49 24.77
C GLY A 9 22.59 -29.02 24.27
N ALA A 10 22.98 -28.83 23.00
CA ALA A 10 24.25 -29.39 22.55
C ALA A 10 24.88 -28.51 21.50
N VAL A 11 25.61 -27.46 21.86
CA VAL A 11 26.88 -27.00 21.21
C VAL A 11 27.54 -25.97 22.15
N ALA A 12 28.23 -26.40 23.17
CA ALA A 12 29.29 -25.62 23.75
C ALA A 12 30.60 -25.95 22.98
N PHE A 13 30.95 -25.12 22.02
CA PHE A 13 32.30 -25.12 21.43
C PHE A 13 33.14 -24.13 22.22
N GLU A 14 34.20 -24.63 22.82
CA GLU A 14 35.28 -23.83 23.41
C GLU A 14 35.94 -23.00 22.31
N ALA A 15 35.72 -21.71 22.28
CA ALA A 15 36.51 -20.77 21.49
C ALA A 15 37.82 -20.45 22.27
N GLN A 16 38.90 -21.07 21.91
CA GLN A 16 40.22 -20.57 22.24
C GLN A 16 40.39 -19.17 21.67
N ALA A 17 40.53 -18.16 22.49
CA ALA A 17 40.83 -16.79 22.10
C ALA A 17 42.27 -16.75 21.52
N GLN A 18 42.39 -16.79 20.18
CA GLN A 18 43.67 -16.53 19.51
C GLN A 18 44.04 -15.06 19.74
N VAL A 19 45.30 -14.84 20.19
CA VAL A 19 45.86 -13.50 20.35
C VAL A 19 45.91 -12.84 18.97
N LYS A 20 45.21 -11.72 18.79
CA LYS A 20 45.26 -10.95 17.56
C LYS A 20 46.37 -9.91 17.59
N LEU A 21 47.14 -9.87 16.55
CA LEU A 21 48.18 -8.88 16.30
C LEU A 21 47.60 -7.75 15.41
N SER A 22 48.16 -6.54 15.55
CA SER A 22 47.72 -5.37 14.76
C SER A 22 48.60 -5.13 13.54
N LEU A 23 47.96 -4.92 12.38
CA LEU A 23 48.62 -4.42 11.19
C LEU A 23 48.11 -2.98 10.94
N SER A 24 49.02 -2.01 10.93
CA SER A 24 48.68 -0.60 10.71
C SER A 24 49.45 -0.02 9.52
N GLY A 25 49.05 1.10 9.03
CA GLY A 25 49.68 1.83 7.94
C GLY A 25 48.87 3.03 7.49
N ARG A 26 49.32 3.73 6.47
CA ARG A 26 48.64 4.89 5.89
C ARG A 26 48.59 4.74 4.37
N VAL A 27 47.42 4.97 3.77
CA VAL A 27 47.23 4.94 2.32
C VAL A 27 47.32 6.38 1.79
N VAL A 28 48.22 6.59 0.80
CA VAL A 28 48.50 7.89 0.19
C VAL A 28 48.38 7.80 -1.33
N SER A 29 48.18 8.92 -2.01
CA SER A 29 48.25 9.04 -3.47
C SER A 29 49.71 9.13 -3.92
N ASP A 30 49.94 9.07 -5.21
CA ASP A 30 51.26 9.33 -5.86
C ASP A 30 51.77 10.77 -5.61
N SER A 31 50.90 11.71 -5.26
CA SER A 31 51.26 13.07 -4.81
C SER A 31 51.54 13.16 -3.30
N GLY A 32 51.44 12.06 -2.55
CA GLY A 32 51.64 12.01 -1.10
C GLY A 32 50.43 12.48 -0.26
N GLU A 33 49.28 12.74 -0.87
CA GLU A 33 48.09 13.12 -0.16
C GLU A 33 47.39 11.88 0.47
N ALA A 34 46.82 12.06 1.66
CA ALA A 34 46.11 10.98 2.37
C ALA A 34 44.85 10.56 1.62
N ILE A 35 44.70 9.26 1.38
CA ILE A 35 43.47 8.71 0.77
C ILE A 35 42.55 8.23 1.89
N ALA A 36 41.55 9.06 2.22
CA ALA A 36 40.51 8.73 3.20
C ALA A 36 39.52 7.72 2.62
N TYR A 37 39.09 6.79 3.49
CA TYR A 37 38.06 5.78 3.19
C TYR A 37 38.48 4.76 2.10
N ALA A 38 39.78 4.57 1.85
CA ALA A 38 40.26 3.48 1.04
C ALA A 38 39.97 2.13 1.72
N THR A 39 39.49 1.16 0.96
CA THR A 39 39.21 -0.18 1.49
C THR A 39 40.51 -0.95 1.63
N VAL A 40 40.80 -1.46 2.83
CA VAL A 40 41.95 -2.31 3.17
C VAL A 40 41.49 -3.66 3.67
N VAL A 41 42.12 -4.76 3.16
CA VAL A 41 41.69 -6.12 3.46
C VAL A 41 42.89 -7.03 3.65
N LEU A 42 42.81 -7.96 4.60
CA LEU A 42 43.70 -9.10 4.74
C LEU A 42 42.99 -10.39 4.32
N THR A 43 43.59 -11.12 3.39
CA THR A 43 43.04 -12.40 2.95
C THR A 43 44.07 -13.51 3.12
N THR A 44 43.61 -14.73 3.38
CA THR A 44 44.41 -15.95 3.31
C THR A 44 43.62 -17.03 2.58
N GLU A 45 44.22 -17.73 1.65
CA GLU A 45 43.57 -18.72 0.80
C GLU A 45 42.28 -18.19 0.13
N GLY A 46 42.27 -16.91 -0.26
CA GLY A 46 41.11 -16.26 -0.89
C GLY A 46 39.95 -15.92 0.07
N LYS A 47 40.11 -16.16 1.37
CA LYS A 47 39.11 -15.78 2.37
C LYS A 47 39.54 -14.53 3.14
N GLN A 48 38.64 -13.59 3.31
CA GLN A 48 38.87 -12.38 4.12
C GLN A 48 38.94 -12.72 5.61
N VAL A 49 40.10 -12.34 6.24
CA VAL A 49 40.33 -12.51 7.66
C VAL A 49 40.10 -11.23 8.45
N ALA A 50 40.51 -10.11 7.90
CA ALA A 50 40.24 -8.78 8.48
C ALA A 50 40.05 -7.77 7.33
N GLY A 51 39.32 -6.67 7.61
CA GLY A 51 39.14 -5.59 6.64
C GLY A 51 38.56 -4.36 7.31
N GLY A 52 38.77 -3.21 6.68
CA GLY A 52 38.33 -1.92 7.14
C GLY A 52 38.48 -0.85 6.08
N ALA A 53 38.23 0.40 6.44
CA ALA A 53 38.49 1.57 5.63
C ALA A 53 39.48 2.49 6.34
N THR A 54 40.25 3.23 5.58
CA THR A 54 41.15 4.26 6.16
C THR A 54 40.33 5.40 6.76
N ASN A 55 40.86 6.03 7.80
CA ASN A 55 40.29 7.22 8.42
C ASN A 55 40.50 8.48 7.53
N ALA A 56 40.10 9.65 8.01
CA ALA A 56 40.24 10.92 7.29
C ALA A 56 41.71 11.29 6.96
N ASN A 57 42.66 10.73 7.71
CA ASN A 57 44.14 10.94 7.51
C ASN A 57 44.77 9.83 6.65
N GLY A 58 43.96 8.93 6.07
CA GLY A 58 44.43 7.79 5.30
C GLY A 58 44.95 6.61 6.15
N GLU A 59 44.85 6.65 7.46
CA GLU A 59 45.39 5.64 8.37
C GLU A 59 44.40 4.48 8.55
N PHE A 60 44.96 3.26 8.74
CA PHE A 60 44.18 2.06 9.04
C PHE A 60 44.84 1.20 10.13
N THR A 61 44.05 0.40 10.80
CA THR A 61 44.51 -0.65 11.71
C THR A 61 43.61 -1.89 11.56
N LEU A 62 44.21 -3.01 11.19
CA LEU A 62 43.54 -4.31 11.07
C LEU A 62 44.05 -5.25 12.15
N ALA A 63 43.20 -6.11 12.68
CA ALA A 63 43.55 -7.09 13.70
C ALA A 63 43.35 -8.53 13.17
N ALA A 64 44.41 -9.32 13.11
CA ALA A 64 44.37 -10.70 12.66
C ALA A 64 45.29 -11.59 13.54
N PRO A 65 45.08 -12.92 13.61
CA PRO A 65 46.00 -13.85 14.23
C PRO A 65 47.42 -13.80 13.59
N ALA A 66 48.41 -14.33 14.26
CA ALA A 66 49.73 -14.52 13.63
C ALA A 66 49.63 -15.44 12.40
N GLY A 67 50.22 -15.04 11.26
CA GLY A 67 50.10 -15.78 10.00
C GLY A 67 50.57 -14.97 8.78
N SER A 68 50.56 -15.62 7.60
CA SER A 68 50.84 -14.97 6.33
C SER A 68 49.57 -14.61 5.61
N TYR A 69 49.49 -13.39 5.15
CA TYR A 69 48.30 -12.79 4.55
C TYR A 69 48.62 -12.05 3.26
N LEU A 70 47.68 -12.01 2.36
CA LEU A 70 47.70 -11.06 1.25
C LEU A 70 46.95 -9.79 1.72
N PHE A 71 47.68 -8.69 1.89
CA PHE A 71 47.13 -7.36 2.14
C PHE A 71 46.75 -6.74 0.81
N SER A 72 45.54 -6.15 0.72
CA SER A 72 45.15 -5.35 -0.43
C SER A 72 44.61 -4.00 0.02
N ALA A 73 44.93 -2.94 -0.74
CA ALA A 73 44.36 -1.61 -0.57
C ALA A 73 43.75 -1.15 -1.91
N ARG A 74 42.50 -0.63 -1.88
CA ARG A 74 41.74 -0.24 -3.07
C ARG A 74 41.01 1.08 -2.83
N TYR A 75 40.98 1.93 -3.86
CA TYR A 75 40.23 3.15 -3.87
C TYR A 75 39.78 3.50 -5.30
N ILE A 76 38.60 4.10 -5.46
CA ILE A 76 38.05 4.43 -6.79
C ILE A 76 38.96 5.46 -7.49
N GLY A 77 39.39 5.16 -8.73
CA GLY A 77 40.28 6.04 -9.51
C GLY A 77 41.78 5.76 -9.29
N TYR A 78 42.11 4.73 -8.49
CA TYR A 78 43.48 4.33 -8.23
C TYR A 78 43.69 2.83 -8.53
N LYS A 79 44.88 2.47 -8.97
CA LYS A 79 45.28 1.09 -9.16
C LYS A 79 45.39 0.39 -7.80
N SER A 80 44.67 -0.73 -7.65
CA SER A 80 44.75 -1.52 -6.43
C SER A 80 46.15 -2.07 -6.20
N ILE A 81 46.60 -2.05 -4.94
CA ILE A 81 47.84 -2.66 -4.55
C ILE A 81 47.59 -3.94 -3.78
N GLU A 82 48.38 -5.00 -4.04
CA GLU A 82 48.36 -6.24 -3.30
C GLU A 82 49.81 -6.56 -2.84
N ARG A 83 49.95 -6.99 -1.59
CA ARG A 83 51.23 -7.25 -0.97
C ARG A 83 51.12 -8.41 0.04
N GLU A 84 52.01 -9.37 -0.05
CA GLU A 84 52.15 -10.40 0.97
C GLU A 84 52.73 -9.80 2.27
N VAL A 85 52.11 -10.12 3.40
CA VAL A 85 52.48 -9.63 4.73
C VAL A 85 52.46 -10.79 5.72
N THR A 86 53.58 -11.01 6.43
CA THR A 86 53.66 -11.95 7.54
C THR A 86 53.43 -11.18 8.85
N LEU A 87 52.44 -11.55 9.59
CA LEU A 87 52.07 -10.94 10.87
C LEU A 87 52.51 -11.87 12.03
N ASP A 88 53.72 -11.64 12.51
CA ASP A 88 54.32 -12.35 13.67
C ASP A 88 54.36 -11.47 14.93
N LYS A 89 54.21 -10.18 14.79
CA LYS A 89 54.16 -9.12 15.80
C LYS A 89 53.31 -7.96 15.29
N ASN A 90 52.99 -7.00 16.15
CA ASN A 90 52.35 -5.76 15.70
C ASN A 90 53.21 -5.07 14.65
N THR A 91 52.69 -4.91 13.46
CA THR A 91 53.47 -4.48 12.26
C THR A 91 52.86 -3.18 11.70
N ASN A 92 53.73 -2.23 11.38
CA ASN A 92 53.33 -1.01 10.66
C ASN A 92 53.93 -1.05 9.25
N LEU A 93 53.08 -0.96 8.23
CA LEU A 93 53.44 -1.01 6.83
C LEU A 93 53.96 0.35 6.29
N GLY A 94 53.86 1.42 7.07
CA GLY A 94 54.21 2.80 6.63
C GLY A 94 53.20 3.32 5.59
N ASP A 95 53.66 4.21 4.74
CA ASP A 95 52.85 4.76 3.64
C ASP A 95 52.74 3.75 2.49
N ILE A 96 51.48 3.53 2.07
CA ILE A 96 51.12 2.64 0.96
C ILE A 96 50.60 3.53 -0.14
N THR A 97 51.40 3.70 -1.19
CA THR A 97 51.12 4.62 -2.28
C THR A 97 50.21 3.94 -3.33
N LEU A 98 49.04 4.46 -3.56
CA LEU A 98 48.18 4.09 -4.69
C LEU A 98 48.45 5.03 -5.85
N THR A 99 48.72 4.49 -7.02
CA THR A 99 48.96 5.25 -8.27
C THR A 99 47.65 5.52 -8.97
N THR A 100 47.49 6.76 -9.49
CA THR A 100 46.25 7.14 -10.21
C THR A 100 46.14 6.31 -11.50
N GLU A 101 45.00 5.70 -11.71
CA GLU A 101 44.74 4.89 -12.90
C GLU A 101 43.97 5.74 -13.92
N SER A 102 44.65 6.24 -14.94
CA SER A 102 44.00 6.85 -16.09
C SER A 102 43.56 5.75 -17.07
N THR A 103 42.63 4.92 -16.70
CA THR A 103 42.06 3.94 -17.61
C THR A 103 40.76 4.47 -18.20
N LYS A 104 40.65 4.46 -19.53
CA LYS A 104 39.36 4.35 -20.21
C LYS A 104 38.68 3.16 -19.56
N ILE A 105 37.60 3.43 -18.84
CA ILE A 105 36.74 2.40 -18.27
C ILE A 105 36.15 1.65 -19.44
N ASP A 106 36.75 0.49 -19.79
CA ASP A 106 35.97 -0.56 -20.43
C ASP A 106 34.82 -0.85 -19.47
N GLU A 107 33.63 -0.65 -19.98
CA GLU A 107 32.37 -0.73 -19.28
C GLU A 107 32.27 -2.10 -18.58
N VAL A 108 32.77 -2.20 -17.35
CA VAL A 108 32.33 -3.24 -16.42
C VAL A 108 30.87 -2.90 -16.15
N VAL A 109 29.99 -3.49 -16.95
CA VAL A 109 28.58 -3.56 -16.66
C VAL A 109 28.44 -4.34 -15.36
N VAL A 110 28.57 -3.63 -14.24
CA VAL A 110 27.98 -4.06 -13.00
C VAL A 110 26.48 -4.05 -13.30
N THR A 111 25.96 -5.19 -13.72
CA THR A 111 24.52 -5.44 -13.75
C THR A 111 24.08 -5.37 -12.30
N ALA A 112 23.87 -4.14 -11.79
CA ALA A 112 23.17 -3.93 -10.55
C ALA A 112 21.84 -4.69 -10.70
N GLN A 113 21.59 -5.64 -9.80
CA GLN A 113 20.35 -6.40 -9.78
C GLN A 113 19.22 -5.42 -9.51
N LEU A 114 18.61 -4.89 -10.56
CA LEU A 114 17.56 -3.85 -10.49
C LEU A 114 16.36 -4.32 -9.67
N ILE A 115 16.08 -5.62 -9.74
CA ILE A 115 15.03 -6.28 -8.98
C ILE A 115 15.63 -7.54 -8.36
N ARG A 116 15.66 -7.59 -7.04
CA ARG A 116 16.09 -8.77 -6.27
C ARG A 116 14.87 -9.41 -5.65
N ARG A 117 14.76 -10.73 -5.77
CA ARG A 117 13.74 -11.50 -5.05
C ARG A 117 14.33 -12.03 -3.74
N GLU A 118 13.69 -11.72 -2.64
CA GLU A 118 13.88 -12.34 -1.34
C GLU A 118 12.78 -13.39 -1.09
N ALA A 119 12.79 -14.10 0.03
CA ALA A 119 11.85 -15.19 0.25
C ALA A 119 10.39 -14.72 0.24
N ASP A 120 10.12 -13.55 0.84
CA ASP A 120 8.78 -13.00 1.02
C ASP A 120 8.48 -11.77 0.15
N ARG A 121 9.49 -11.17 -0.51
CA ARG A 121 9.35 -9.88 -1.19
C ARG A 121 10.19 -9.74 -2.44
N PHE A 122 9.77 -8.82 -3.31
CA PHE A 122 10.63 -8.23 -4.34
C PHE A 122 11.28 -6.97 -3.80
N VAL A 123 12.56 -6.80 -4.03
CA VAL A 123 13.32 -5.59 -3.70
C VAL A 123 13.75 -4.94 -4.99
N VAL A 124 13.18 -3.76 -5.29
CA VAL A 124 13.56 -2.92 -6.42
C VAL A 124 14.63 -1.93 -5.94
N ASP A 125 15.86 -2.06 -6.41
CA ASP A 125 16.93 -1.12 -6.13
C ASP A 125 16.78 0.12 -7.01
N VAL A 126 16.18 1.16 -6.46
CA VAL A 126 15.90 2.42 -7.16
C VAL A 126 17.18 3.25 -7.29
N ALA A 127 18.02 3.23 -6.26
CA ALA A 127 19.23 4.07 -6.19
C ALA A 127 20.23 3.76 -7.31
N ASN A 128 20.31 2.51 -7.72
CA ASN A 128 21.26 2.03 -8.73
C ASN A 128 20.57 1.68 -10.07
N SER A 129 19.27 1.98 -10.21
CA SER A 129 18.50 1.65 -11.41
C SER A 129 18.54 2.74 -12.47
N PRO A 130 19.07 2.51 -13.68
CA PRO A 130 18.91 3.44 -14.80
C PRO A 130 17.44 3.70 -15.17
N MET A 131 16.54 2.74 -14.88
CA MET A 131 15.10 2.86 -15.13
C MET A 131 14.39 3.81 -14.16
N SER A 132 15.05 4.23 -13.09
CA SER A 132 14.50 5.17 -12.10
C SER A 132 14.69 6.63 -12.51
N ILE A 133 15.59 6.92 -13.46
CA ILE A 133 15.92 8.28 -13.85
C ILE A 133 14.68 9.00 -14.37
N GLY A 134 14.38 10.13 -13.75
CA GLY A 134 13.23 10.95 -14.14
C GLY A 134 11.89 10.51 -13.56
N LYS A 135 11.80 9.35 -12.93
CA LYS A 135 10.56 8.82 -12.34
C LYS A 135 10.27 9.42 -10.96
N ASP A 136 9.01 9.40 -10.61
CA ASP A 136 8.51 9.64 -9.27
C ASP A 136 8.09 8.30 -8.61
N GLY A 137 7.62 8.37 -7.36
CA GLY A 137 7.28 7.19 -6.59
C GLY A 137 6.11 6.40 -7.19
N GLU A 138 5.11 7.05 -7.78
CA GLU A 138 4.01 6.36 -8.48
C GLU A 138 4.53 5.59 -9.70
N GLU A 139 5.33 6.24 -10.54
CA GLU A 139 5.91 5.64 -11.74
C GLU A 139 6.83 4.45 -11.41
N LEU A 140 7.57 4.55 -10.30
CA LEU A 140 8.39 3.46 -9.79
C LEU A 140 7.54 2.29 -9.29
N LEU A 141 6.44 2.55 -8.60
CA LEU A 141 5.51 1.51 -8.16
C LEU A 141 4.86 0.82 -9.34
N LYS A 142 4.37 1.56 -10.34
CA LYS A 142 3.82 1.00 -11.59
C LYS A 142 4.82 0.09 -12.32
N SER A 143 6.12 0.36 -12.17
CA SER A 143 7.19 -0.48 -12.75
C SER A 143 7.66 -1.60 -11.81
N SER A 144 7.13 -1.70 -10.60
CA SER A 144 7.49 -2.74 -9.63
C SER A 144 6.73 -4.04 -9.89
N PRO A 145 7.34 -5.23 -9.66
CA PRO A 145 6.73 -6.51 -9.93
C PRO A 145 5.39 -6.71 -9.22
N GLY A 146 4.34 -7.05 -9.98
CA GLY A 146 3.02 -7.36 -9.45
C GLY A 146 2.21 -6.17 -8.94
N VAL A 147 2.76 -4.95 -8.94
CA VAL A 147 2.05 -3.76 -8.49
C VAL A 147 1.23 -3.16 -9.62
N TRP A 148 -0.04 -2.90 -9.34
CA TRP A 148 -0.97 -2.24 -10.23
C TRP A 148 -1.58 -1.04 -9.53
N ILE A 149 -1.70 0.06 -10.24
CA ILE A 149 -2.37 1.26 -9.78
C ILE A 149 -3.51 1.54 -10.73
N GLN A 150 -4.73 1.42 -10.23
CA GLN A 150 -5.96 1.65 -10.97
C GLN A 150 -6.89 2.55 -10.16
N ASP A 151 -7.42 3.59 -10.78
CA ASP A 151 -8.36 4.55 -10.17
C ASP A 151 -7.85 5.02 -8.81
N ASP A 152 -6.54 5.37 -8.80
CA ASP A 152 -5.77 5.74 -7.62
C ASP A 152 -5.66 4.62 -6.54
N ALA A 153 -6.24 3.45 -6.75
CA ALA A 153 -6.08 2.29 -5.90
C ALA A 153 -4.84 1.48 -6.25
N ILE A 154 -4.08 1.09 -5.24
CA ILE A 154 -2.89 0.23 -5.38
C ILE A 154 -3.28 -1.20 -5.05
N SER A 155 -2.92 -2.12 -5.93
CA SER A 155 -3.11 -3.56 -5.72
C SER A 155 -1.83 -4.34 -6.04
N ILE A 156 -1.69 -5.52 -5.46
CA ILE A 156 -0.59 -6.44 -5.75
C ILE A 156 -1.18 -7.74 -6.27
N ASN A 157 -0.80 -8.14 -7.49
CA ASN A 157 -1.32 -9.33 -8.18
C ASN A 157 -2.87 -9.36 -8.23
N GLY A 158 -3.51 -8.19 -8.37
CA GLY A 158 -4.97 -8.07 -8.42
C GLY A 158 -5.67 -8.11 -7.05
N ASN A 159 -4.95 -8.31 -5.95
CA ASN A 159 -5.50 -8.18 -4.61
C ASN A 159 -5.59 -6.70 -4.23
N ALA A 160 -6.79 -6.19 -4.09
CA ALA A 160 -7.03 -4.81 -3.67
C ALA A 160 -6.67 -4.58 -2.20
N GLY A 161 -6.46 -3.33 -1.81
CA GLY A 161 -6.18 -2.96 -0.41
C GLY A 161 -4.71 -3.13 -0.02
N SER A 162 -3.79 -3.03 -0.99
CA SER A 162 -2.35 -3.02 -0.70
C SER A 162 -1.96 -1.79 0.12
N LYS A 163 -1.14 -2.00 1.13
CA LYS A 163 -0.68 -0.97 2.05
C LYS A 163 0.69 -0.44 1.67
N VAL A 164 0.87 0.86 1.75
CA VAL A 164 2.14 1.53 1.42
C VAL A 164 2.79 2.04 2.69
N TYR A 165 4.03 1.62 2.89
CA TYR A 165 4.89 2.08 3.98
C TYR A 165 6.04 2.92 3.43
N ILE A 166 6.33 4.04 4.03
CA ILE A 166 7.52 4.85 3.71
C ILE A 166 8.38 4.96 4.97
N ASN A 167 9.63 4.50 4.87
CA ASN A 167 10.56 4.43 5.99
C ASN A 167 9.97 3.70 7.22
N GLU A 168 9.36 2.52 6.99
CA GLU A 168 8.69 1.66 7.97
C GLU A 168 7.37 2.22 8.52
N ARG A 169 6.86 3.32 7.98
CA ARG A 169 5.60 3.92 8.37
C ARG A 169 4.55 3.72 7.29
N GLU A 170 3.38 3.21 7.64
CA GLU A 170 2.24 3.15 6.74
C GLU A 170 1.75 4.57 6.39
N VAL A 171 1.60 4.82 5.10
CA VAL A 171 1.06 6.08 4.59
C VAL A 171 -0.46 5.96 4.53
N LYS A 172 -1.12 6.66 5.44
CA LYS A 172 -2.58 6.66 5.52
C LYS A 172 -3.13 7.90 4.88
N MET A 173 -3.51 7.72 3.66
CA MET A 173 -4.11 8.75 2.83
C MET A 173 -5.20 8.08 2.01
N GLU A 174 -6.21 8.83 1.67
CA GLU A 174 -7.15 8.41 0.64
C GLU A 174 -6.42 8.11 -0.67
N LYS A 175 -7.03 7.29 -1.51
CA LYS A 175 -6.39 6.77 -2.74
C LYS A 175 -5.73 7.89 -3.56
N GLN A 176 -6.47 8.97 -3.86
CA GLN A 176 -5.98 10.11 -4.64
C GLN A 176 -4.85 10.86 -3.94
N GLN A 177 -4.93 11.02 -2.61
CA GLN A 177 -3.92 11.68 -1.80
C GLN A 177 -2.64 10.88 -1.74
N LEU A 178 -2.74 9.56 -1.60
CA LEU A 178 -1.59 8.66 -1.60
C LEU A 178 -0.86 8.73 -2.95
N ILE A 179 -1.59 8.70 -4.05
CA ILE A 179 -1.00 8.82 -5.38
C ILE A 179 -0.36 10.19 -5.59
N ALA A 180 -1.02 11.29 -5.17
CA ALA A 180 -0.44 12.62 -5.23
C ALA A 180 0.85 12.72 -4.40
N TYR A 181 0.87 12.09 -3.22
CA TYR A 181 2.07 12.01 -2.41
C TYR A 181 3.17 11.19 -3.08
N LEU A 182 2.87 10.04 -3.62
CA LEU A 182 3.84 9.21 -4.34
C LEU A 182 4.43 9.95 -5.56
N ARG A 183 3.63 10.74 -6.28
CA ARG A 183 4.09 11.64 -7.34
C ARG A 183 5.06 12.72 -6.83
N SER A 184 4.93 13.14 -5.58
CA SER A 184 5.85 14.10 -4.96
C SER A 184 7.20 13.49 -4.57
N LEU A 185 7.30 12.18 -4.41
CA LEU A 185 8.54 11.46 -4.10
C LEU A 185 9.35 11.27 -5.38
N ARG A 186 10.60 11.72 -5.36
CA ARG A 186 11.49 11.56 -6.51
C ARG A 186 12.25 10.24 -6.42
N ALA A 187 12.48 9.60 -7.55
CA ALA A 187 13.36 8.43 -7.62
C ALA A 187 14.76 8.70 -7.03
N ASP A 188 15.27 9.93 -7.19
CA ASP A 188 16.57 10.34 -6.63
C ASP A 188 16.61 10.29 -5.11
N ASP A 189 15.46 10.42 -4.44
CA ASP A 189 15.32 10.41 -2.99
C ASP A 189 14.98 9.00 -2.47
N ILE A 190 14.62 8.07 -3.34
CA ILE A 190 14.27 6.69 -3.00
C ILE A 190 15.51 5.80 -3.09
N GLN A 191 15.76 4.99 -2.06
CA GLN A 191 16.83 3.98 -2.05
C GLN A 191 16.33 2.68 -2.67
N ARG A 192 15.18 2.17 -2.18
CA ARG A 192 14.59 0.91 -2.64
C ARG A 192 13.10 0.88 -2.40
N ILE A 193 12.43 0.02 -3.16
CA ILE A 193 11.03 -0.35 -2.97
C ILE A 193 10.98 -1.85 -2.71
N GLU A 194 10.24 -2.26 -1.68
CA GLU A 194 9.99 -3.67 -1.37
C GLU A 194 8.51 -3.95 -1.62
N VAL A 195 8.21 -4.96 -2.41
CA VAL A 195 6.85 -5.43 -2.69
C VAL A 195 6.67 -6.80 -2.05
N ILE A 196 5.79 -6.89 -1.07
CA ILE A 196 5.46 -8.10 -0.29
C ILE A 196 4.06 -8.54 -0.75
N PRO A 197 3.94 -9.53 -1.66
CA PRO A 197 2.66 -9.90 -2.24
C PRO A 197 1.69 -10.55 -1.25
N GLN A 198 2.20 -11.17 -0.22
CA GLN A 198 1.43 -11.79 0.85
C GLN A 198 1.96 -11.33 2.19
N SER A 199 1.08 -10.80 3.04
CA SER A 199 1.45 -10.30 4.37
C SER A 199 1.98 -11.44 5.25
N GLY A 200 3.06 -11.16 5.99
CA GLY A 200 3.59 -12.06 7.01
C GLY A 200 2.75 -12.05 8.29
N ALA A 201 3.00 -12.98 9.21
CA ALA A 201 2.29 -13.07 10.49
C ALA A 201 2.53 -11.87 11.43
N ASP A 202 3.53 -11.03 11.16
CA ASP A 202 3.82 -9.75 11.84
C ASP A 202 2.87 -8.62 11.49
N TYR A 203 2.09 -8.80 10.42
CA TYR A 203 0.99 -7.90 10.04
C TYR A 203 -0.34 -8.45 10.55
N ASP A 204 -1.37 -7.61 10.61
CA ASP A 204 -2.71 -8.07 10.99
C ASP A 204 -3.23 -9.10 9.98
N ALA A 205 -3.99 -10.07 10.48
CA ALA A 205 -4.55 -11.11 9.64
C ALA A 205 -5.52 -10.57 8.56
N SER A 206 -6.03 -9.33 8.73
CA SER A 206 -6.84 -8.61 7.75
C SER A 206 -6.05 -7.99 6.58
N SER A 207 -4.70 -8.04 6.59
CA SER A 207 -3.85 -7.50 5.52
C SER A 207 -3.81 -8.41 4.29
N SER A 208 -4.90 -8.53 3.57
CA SER A 208 -5.01 -9.44 2.42
C SER A 208 -4.41 -8.88 1.12
N GLY A 209 -4.29 -7.57 0.98
CA GLY A 209 -3.85 -6.90 -0.27
C GLY A 209 -2.34 -6.86 -0.50
N GLY A 210 -1.53 -7.37 0.43
CA GLY A 210 -0.07 -7.29 0.39
C GLY A 210 0.47 -5.92 0.82
N ILE A 211 1.79 -5.75 0.80
CA ILE A 211 2.47 -4.59 1.38
C ILE A 211 3.55 -4.06 0.45
N ILE A 212 3.64 -2.74 0.36
CA ILE A 212 4.69 -2.02 -0.34
C ILE A 212 5.47 -1.19 0.66
N LYS A 213 6.79 -1.35 0.72
CA LYS A 213 7.67 -0.52 1.55
C LYS A 213 8.60 0.31 0.68
N ILE A 214 8.61 1.61 0.87
CA ILE A 214 9.50 2.54 0.21
C ILE A 214 10.53 3.01 1.23
N THR A 215 11.81 2.75 0.97
CA THR A 215 12.91 3.26 1.79
C THR A 215 13.57 4.43 1.06
N THR A 216 13.65 5.59 1.70
CA THR A 216 14.35 6.74 1.16
C THR A 216 15.86 6.67 1.46
N LYS A 217 16.70 7.37 0.67
CA LYS A 217 18.16 7.39 0.83
C LYS A 217 18.55 8.00 2.19
N ARG A 218 19.58 7.43 2.81
CA ARG A 218 20.19 7.97 4.03
C ARG A 218 21.08 9.15 3.69
N ASN A 219 20.93 10.24 4.43
CA ASN A 219 21.98 11.24 4.60
C ASN A 219 22.14 11.59 6.09
N LEU A 220 23.39 11.67 6.54
CA LEU A 220 23.78 11.61 7.96
C LEU A 220 24.10 12.99 8.52
N ASP A 221 23.30 14.06 8.30
CA ASP A 221 23.67 15.36 8.91
C ASP A 221 22.49 16.30 9.19
N MET A 222 22.73 17.33 9.99
CA MET A 222 21.74 18.31 10.44
C MET A 222 21.24 19.19 9.30
N GLY A 223 19.93 19.41 9.23
CA GLY A 223 19.35 20.31 8.24
C GLY A 223 17.83 20.37 8.23
N LEU A 224 17.33 21.16 7.31
CA LEU A 224 15.92 21.28 6.96
C LEU A 224 15.72 20.79 5.52
N MET A 225 14.78 19.90 5.30
CA MET A 225 14.32 19.50 3.97
C MET A 225 12.81 19.75 3.85
N GLY A 226 12.36 20.13 2.67
CA GLY A 226 10.95 20.31 2.42
C GLY A 226 10.57 20.14 0.97
N THR A 227 9.28 19.88 0.74
CA THR A 227 8.67 19.82 -0.57
C THR A 227 7.38 20.60 -0.56
N ALA A 228 7.27 21.57 -1.47
CA ALA A 228 6.01 22.24 -1.77
C ALA A 228 5.51 21.73 -3.13
N SER A 229 4.25 21.33 -3.21
CA SER A 229 3.67 20.83 -4.46
C SER A 229 2.26 21.33 -4.67
N LEU A 230 1.90 21.46 -5.95
CA LEU A 230 0.55 21.68 -6.42
C LEU A 230 0.26 20.65 -7.51
N VAL A 231 -0.84 19.92 -7.36
CA VAL A 231 -1.35 18.99 -8.37
C VAL A 231 -2.74 19.46 -8.78
N THR A 232 -2.98 19.55 -10.08
CA THR A 232 -4.30 19.92 -10.61
C THR A 232 -4.70 18.94 -11.71
N GLN A 233 -5.99 18.68 -11.80
CA GLN A 233 -6.59 17.90 -12.88
C GLN A 233 -7.92 18.55 -13.24
N ALA A 234 -8.21 18.66 -14.53
CA ALA A 234 -9.46 19.21 -15.01
C ALA A 234 -9.92 18.58 -16.32
N THR A 235 -11.22 18.37 -16.43
CA THR A 235 -11.95 18.05 -17.66
C THR A 235 -13.34 18.63 -17.58
N LYS A 236 -14.15 18.49 -18.65
CA LYS A 236 -15.55 18.90 -18.58
C LYS A 236 -16.29 18.11 -17.48
N GLY A 237 -16.83 18.81 -16.50
CA GLY A 237 -17.54 18.23 -15.35
C GLY A 237 -16.63 17.68 -14.24
N MET A 238 -15.33 18.04 -14.23
CA MET A 238 -14.46 17.66 -13.10
C MET A 238 -13.30 18.65 -12.97
N TYR A 239 -13.02 19.01 -11.74
CA TYR A 239 -11.75 19.65 -11.35
C TYR A 239 -11.23 19.04 -10.05
N ASN A 240 -9.90 19.09 -9.87
CA ASN A 240 -9.22 18.65 -8.67
C ASN A 240 -7.98 19.52 -8.45
N ILE A 241 -7.80 20.10 -7.26
CA ILE A 241 -6.70 20.99 -6.92
C ILE A 241 -6.15 20.58 -5.56
N ILE A 242 -4.86 20.20 -5.53
CA ILE A 242 -4.22 19.65 -4.32
C ILE A 242 -2.88 20.33 -4.06
N PRO A 243 -2.82 21.45 -3.31
CA PRO A 243 -1.59 21.94 -2.73
C PRO A 243 -1.15 21.13 -1.52
N SER A 244 0.14 20.97 -1.35
CA SER A 244 0.73 20.34 -0.15
C SER A 244 2.11 20.91 0.19
N LEU A 245 2.43 20.85 1.49
CA LEU A 245 3.74 21.23 2.03
C LEU A 245 4.18 20.15 3.03
N SER A 246 5.39 19.65 2.87
CA SER A 246 6.03 18.78 3.85
C SER A 246 7.38 19.33 4.26
N LEU A 247 7.68 19.22 5.55
CA LEU A 247 8.91 19.70 6.17
C LEU A 247 9.49 18.59 7.05
N ASN A 248 10.82 18.46 7.01
CA ASN A 248 11.56 17.57 7.91
C ASN A 248 12.77 18.33 8.43
N TYR A 249 12.96 18.32 9.73
CA TYR A 249 14.05 18.96 10.43
C TYR A 249 14.78 17.97 11.31
N THR A 250 16.11 17.93 11.21
CA THR A 250 16.94 17.09 12.07
C THR A 250 18.05 17.92 12.69
N GLN A 251 18.20 17.84 13.99
CA GLN A 251 19.30 18.46 14.72
C GLN A 251 19.71 17.57 15.90
N GLY A 252 20.93 17.04 15.85
CA GLY A 252 21.47 16.15 16.89
C GLY A 252 20.56 14.93 17.14
N LYS A 253 19.97 14.86 18.34
CA LYS A 253 19.09 13.75 18.75
C LYS A 253 17.63 13.92 18.38
N VAL A 254 17.24 15.07 17.84
CA VAL A 254 15.86 15.41 17.53
C VAL A 254 15.64 15.32 16.02
N ASN A 255 14.60 14.63 15.62
CA ASN A 255 14.02 14.69 14.28
C ASN A 255 12.56 15.12 14.42
N ALA A 256 12.18 16.26 13.82
CA ALA A 256 10.82 16.76 13.78
C ALA A 256 10.35 16.81 12.32
N TYR A 257 9.09 16.49 12.09
CA TYR A 257 8.50 16.57 10.77
C TYR A 257 7.06 17.05 10.85
N GLY A 258 6.61 17.68 9.78
CA GLY A 258 5.24 18.11 9.62
C GLY A 258 4.83 18.08 8.16
N ARG A 259 3.56 17.88 7.93
CA ARG A 259 2.94 17.93 6.61
C ARG A 259 1.55 18.50 6.71
N VAL A 260 1.20 19.34 5.72
CA VAL A 260 -0.14 19.88 5.52
C VAL A 260 -0.51 19.65 4.06
N TRP A 261 -1.73 19.25 3.84
CA TRP A 261 -2.33 19.14 2.50
C TRP A 261 -3.79 19.56 2.57
N VAL A 262 -4.26 20.11 1.48
CA VAL A 262 -5.67 20.39 1.25
C VAL A 262 -6.03 20.00 -0.16
N GLY A 263 -7.28 19.68 -0.40
CA GLY A 263 -7.79 19.33 -1.71
C GLY A 263 -9.22 19.79 -1.86
N THR A 264 -9.57 20.13 -3.09
CA THR A 264 -10.95 20.36 -3.49
C THR A 264 -11.22 19.61 -4.77
N ASN A 265 -12.38 19.00 -4.87
CA ASN A 265 -12.81 18.21 -6.01
C ASN A 265 -14.26 18.55 -6.33
N GLY A 266 -14.52 18.84 -7.59
CA GLY A 266 -15.88 18.94 -8.12
C GLY A 266 -16.09 17.94 -9.24
N GLN A 267 -17.20 17.22 -9.24
CA GLN A 267 -17.57 16.25 -10.28
C GLN A 267 -19.04 16.39 -10.65
N ASN A 268 -19.33 16.45 -11.95
CA ASN A 268 -20.67 16.43 -12.48
C ASN A 268 -20.77 15.40 -13.61
N TYR A 269 -21.67 14.43 -13.47
CA TYR A 269 -21.85 13.36 -14.46
C TYR A 269 -23.25 12.79 -14.47
N ILE A 270 -23.58 12.04 -15.52
CA ILE A 270 -24.86 11.42 -15.74
C ILE A 270 -24.71 9.91 -15.71
N THR A 271 -25.66 9.23 -15.08
CA THR A 271 -25.86 7.78 -15.16
C THR A 271 -27.22 7.49 -15.76
N SER A 272 -27.29 6.53 -16.69
CA SER A 272 -28.54 6.06 -17.27
C SER A 272 -28.73 4.59 -16.90
N GLU A 273 -29.94 4.22 -16.56
CA GLU A 273 -30.29 2.88 -16.10
C GLU A 273 -31.50 2.35 -16.87
N HIS A 274 -31.42 1.06 -17.21
CA HIS A 274 -32.50 0.30 -17.81
C HIS A 274 -32.64 -1.03 -17.08
N THR A 275 -33.85 -1.33 -16.59
CA THR A 275 -34.11 -2.58 -15.83
C THR A 275 -35.36 -3.26 -16.38
N ASP A 276 -35.19 -4.51 -16.84
CA ASP A 276 -36.26 -5.40 -17.25
C ASP A 276 -36.56 -6.39 -16.12
N TYR A 277 -37.80 -6.46 -15.66
CA TYR A 277 -38.25 -7.44 -14.66
C TYR A 277 -39.01 -8.59 -15.30
N ALA A 278 -38.93 -9.79 -14.72
CA ALA A 278 -39.62 -10.99 -15.19
C ALA A 278 -41.17 -10.85 -15.17
N ASN A 279 -41.72 -9.92 -14.40
CA ASN A 279 -43.17 -9.61 -14.35
C ASN A 279 -43.60 -8.63 -15.43
N SER A 280 -42.79 -8.37 -16.47
CA SER A 280 -43.06 -7.43 -17.56
C SER A 280 -43.06 -5.94 -17.13
N THR A 281 -42.50 -5.62 -15.97
CA THR A 281 -42.23 -4.23 -15.59
C THR A 281 -40.89 -3.84 -16.23
N VAL A 282 -40.87 -2.63 -16.79
CA VAL A 282 -39.63 -1.99 -17.31
C VAL A 282 -39.43 -0.68 -16.55
N ILE A 283 -38.21 -0.42 -16.12
CA ILE A 283 -37.83 0.81 -15.44
C ILE A 283 -36.65 1.44 -16.17
N ASP A 284 -36.87 2.67 -16.65
CA ASP A 284 -35.83 3.53 -17.19
C ASP A 284 -35.59 4.70 -16.23
N ALA A 285 -34.32 4.95 -15.89
CA ALA A 285 -33.97 6.06 -15.02
C ALA A 285 -32.71 6.78 -15.53
N GLU A 286 -32.65 8.08 -15.28
CA GLU A 286 -31.46 8.89 -15.48
C GLU A 286 -31.22 9.74 -14.25
N SER A 287 -29.99 9.78 -13.82
CA SER A 287 -29.55 10.56 -12.66
C SER A 287 -28.39 11.47 -13.05
N THR A 288 -28.54 12.76 -12.74
CA THR A 288 -27.43 13.72 -12.80
C THR A 288 -26.88 13.88 -11.38
N LEU A 289 -25.59 13.60 -11.23
CA LEU A 289 -24.88 13.75 -9.96
C LEU A 289 -23.94 14.96 -10.03
N ASP A 290 -24.00 15.80 -9.01
CA ASP A 290 -23.12 16.95 -8.80
C ASP A 290 -22.52 16.84 -7.39
N ASN A 291 -21.19 16.63 -7.34
CA ASN A 291 -20.43 16.47 -6.10
C ASN A 291 -19.42 17.60 -5.98
N ASP A 292 -19.48 18.31 -4.86
CA ASP A 292 -18.44 19.23 -4.44
C ASP A 292 -17.88 18.81 -3.08
N SER A 293 -16.59 18.57 -3.01
CA SER A 293 -15.94 18.14 -1.79
C SER A 293 -14.65 18.91 -1.49
N PHE A 294 -14.42 19.11 -0.22
CA PHE A 294 -13.19 19.65 0.34
C PHE A 294 -12.62 18.65 1.33
N TRP A 295 -11.32 18.43 1.24
CA TRP A 295 -10.62 17.55 2.14
C TRP A 295 -9.23 18.09 2.46
N GLY A 296 -8.70 17.68 3.60
CA GLY A 296 -7.37 18.09 3.98
C GLY A 296 -6.90 17.43 5.26
N GLY A 297 -5.68 17.71 5.62
CA GLY A 297 -5.14 17.20 6.85
C GLY A 297 -3.78 17.77 7.19
N ALA A 298 -3.36 17.46 8.39
CA ALA A 298 -2.04 17.79 8.90
C ALA A 298 -1.52 16.63 9.73
N ASN A 299 -0.21 16.41 9.65
CA ASN A 299 0.46 15.56 10.63
C ASN A 299 1.73 16.25 11.13
N VAL A 300 2.00 16.08 12.41
CA VAL A 300 3.20 16.58 13.10
C VAL A 300 3.75 15.47 13.96
N GLY A 301 5.04 15.19 13.81
CA GLY A 301 5.71 14.16 14.58
C GLY A 301 7.10 14.60 15.05
N ILE A 302 7.51 14.01 16.15
CA ILE A 302 8.84 14.19 16.72
C ILE A 302 9.40 12.84 17.12
N VAL A 303 10.67 12.61 16.82
CA VAL A 303 11.44 11.46 17.27
C VAL A 303 12.66 11.97 18.02
N TYR A 304 12.87 11.47 19.23
CA TYR A 304 13.99 11.83 20.10
C TYR A 304 14.84 10.60 20.41
N ASP A 305 16.11 10.63 20.00
CA ASP A 305 17.08 9.60 20.36
C ASP A 305 17.65 9.92 21.74
N ILE A 306 17.15 9.24 22.77
CA ILE A 306 17.64 9.40 24.15
C ILE A 306 19.16 9.10 24.17
N ASN A 307 19.53 7.99 23.51
CA ASN A 307 20.90 7.58 23.22
C ASN A 307 20.94 6.66 21.99
N ASP A 308 22.09 6.04 21.69
CA ASP A 308 22.27 5.19 20.51
C ASP A 308 21.37 3.93 20.50
N ARG A 309 20.84 3.53 21.64
CA ARG A 309 20.00 2.34 21.80
C ARG A 309 18.51 2.65 22.00
N HIS A 310 18.17 3.80 22.55
CA HIS A 310 16.81 4.14 22.95
C HIS A 310 16.28 5.33 22.16
N SER A 311 15.13 5.18 21.54
CA SER A 311 14.42 6.20 20.79
C SER A 311 12.95 6.23 21.21
N VAL A 312 12.40 7.44 21.37
CA VAL A 312 10.97 7.67 21.64
C VAL A 312 10.42 8.58 20.56
N GLY A 313 9.21 8.33 20.14
CA GLY A 313 8.53 9.15 19.13
C GLY A 313 7.07 9.38 19.46
N GLY A 314 6.56 10.53 19.05
CA GLY A 314 5.14 10.87 19.12
C GLY A 314 4.67 11.55 17.85
N GLU A 315 3.45 11.26 17.43
CA GLU A 315 2.80 11.86 16.25
C GLU A 315 1.34 12.15 16.53
N LEU A 316 0.88 13.29 16.01
CA LEU A 316 -0.53 13.64 15.88
C LEU A 316 -0.85 13.79 14.40
N GLN A 317 -1.96 13.21 13.98
CA GLN A 317 -2.50 13.32 12.63
C GLN A 317 -3.97 13.71 12.71
N PHE A 318 -4.35 14.74 11.95
CA PHE A 318 -5.73 15.16 11.75
C PHE A 318 -6.07 15.07 10.27
N ASN A 319 -7.26 14.53 9.96
CA ASN A 319 -7.84 14.53 8.61
C ASN A 319 -9.26 15.05 8.69
N HIS A 320 -9.63 15.85 7.71
CA HIS A 320 -10.97 16.37 7.48
C HIS A 320 -11.40 16.05 6.07
N HIS A 321 -12.64 15.64 5.89
CA HIS A 321 -13.29 15.48 4.59
C HIS A 321 -14.75 15.91 4.74
N GLY A 322 -15.25 16.73 3.82
CA GLY A 322 -16.63 17.13 3.80
C GLY A 322 -17.07 17.51 2.41
N GLY A 323 -18.35 17.39 2.13
CA GLY A 323 -18.90 17.70 0.83
C GLY A 323 -20.41 17.72 0.81
N THR A 324 -20.91 18.05 -0.37
CA THR A 324 -22.31 18.00 -0.72
C THR A 324 -22.47 17.26 -2.03
N ASP A 325 -23.33 16.26 -2.06
CA ASP A 325 -23.74 15.56 -3.27
C ASP A 325 -25.18 15.97 -3.59
N LEU A 326 -25.41 16.44 -4.80
CA LEU A 326 -26.75 16.71 -5.33
C LEU A 326 -27.03 15.67 -6.41
N THR A 327 -28.21 15.06 -6.33
CA THR A 327 -28.67 14.10 -7.32
C THR A 327 -30.06 14.48 -7.76
N ASP A 328 -30.19 14.82 -9.03
CA ASP A 328 -31.50 14.96 -9.71
C ASP A 328 -31.74 13.68 -10.53
N THR A 329 -32.84 13.00 -10.27
CA THR A 329 -33.19 11.76 -10.98
C THR A 329 -34.61 11.84 -11.52
N TRP A 330 -34.81 11.28 -12.70
CA TRP A 330 -36.13 10.96 -13.19
C TRP A 330 -36.23 9.45 -13.49
N THR A 331 -37.40 8.89 -13.28
CA THR A 331 -37.65 7.47 -13.48
C THR A 331 -39.00 7.29 -14.20
N GLU A 332 -38.99 6.51 -15.26
CA GLU A 332 -40.17 6.03 -15.96
C GLU A 332 -40.33 4.54 -15.68
N ARG A 333 -41.49 4.16 -15.18
CA ARG A 333 -41.91 2.79 -14.94
C ARG A 333 -43.05 2.43 -15.83
N GLU A 334 -42.90 1.41 -16.67
CA GLU A 334 -43.93 0.82 -17.47
C GLU A 334 -44.30 -0.57 -16.95
N ASN A 335 -45.60 -0.81 -16.75
CA ASN A 335 -46.12 -2.14 -16.43
C ASN A 335 -47.47 -2.34 -17.13
N LEU A 336 -47.53 -3.37 -18.00
CA LEU A 336 -48.75 -3.72 -18.75
C LEU A 336 -49.34 -2.53 -19.52
N GLY A 337 -48.51 -1.64 -20.09
CA GLY A 337 -48.93 -0.45 -20.84
C GLY A 337 -49.32 0.76 -19.99
N VAL A 338 -49.17 0.66 -18.67
CA VAL A 338 -49.35 1.79 -17.75
C VAL A 338 -48.01 2.42 -17.46
N MET A 339 -47.82 3.66 -17.84
CA MET A 339 -46.60 4.44 -17.56
C MET A 339 -46.80 5.30 -16.31
N THR A 340 -45.80 5.27 -15.43
CA THR A 340 -45.71 6.16 -14.26
C THR A 340 -44.35 6.86 -14.31
N ARG A 341 -44.36 8.17 -14.11
CA ARG A 341 -43.14 8.97 -14.01
C ARG A 341 -42.96 9.50 -12.60
N SER A 342 -41.75 9.39 -12.08
CA SER A 342 -41.35 10.00 -10.82
C SER A 342 -40.09 10.86 -11.03
N GLU A 343 -39.94 11.89 -10.19
CA GLU A 343 -38.75 12.73 -10.13
C GLU A 343 -38.24 12.74 -8.70
N GLY A 344 -36.96 12.65 -8.52
CA GLY A 344 -36.29 12.68 -7.20
C GLY A 344 -35.22 13.78 -7.18
N LYS A 345 -35.15 14.50 -6.07
CA LYS A 345 -34.09 15.46 -5.77
C LYS A 345 -33.51 15.10 -4.43
N TYR A 346 -32.24 14.70 -4.44
CA TYR A 346 -31.53 14.21 -3.27
C TYR A 346 -30.33 15.11 -2.99
N ARG A 347 -30.14 15.42 -1.71
CA ARG A 347 -29.01 16.20 -1.23
C ARG A 347 -28.38 15.48 -0.05
N ASN A 348 -27.13 15.08 -0.20
CA ASN A 348 -26.33 14.49 0.85
C ASN A 348 -25.30 15.51 1.35
N GLU A 349 -25.29 15.79 2.65
CA GLU A 349 -24.31 16.63 3.32
C GLU A 349 -23.53 15.76 4.31
N TYR A 350 -22.23 15.70 4.15
CA TYR A 350 -21.39 14.86 5.01
C TYR A 350 -20.10 15.56 5.44
N THR A 351 -19.65 15.18 6.62
CA THR A 351 -18.30 15.51 7.09
C THR A 351 -17.67 14.29 7.76
N SER A 352 -16.35 14.23 7.77
CA SER A 352 -15.56 13.20 8.44
C SER A 352 -14.34 13.85 9.07
N ASP A 353 -14.26 13.80 10.37
CA ASP A 353 -13.13 14.30 11.15
C ASP A 353 -12.43 13.12 11.84
N MET A 354 -11.13 12.94 11.58
CA MET A 354 -10.36 11.88 12.20
C MET A 354 -9.09 12.42 12.85
N LEU A 355 -8.95 12.19 14.15
CA LEU A 355 -7.75 12.49 14.93
C LEU A 355 -7.08 11.20 15.35
N THR A 356 -5.78 11.06 15.08
CA THR A 356 -4.95 9.95 15.54
C THR A 356 -3.75 10.44 16.33
N ALA A 357 -3.51 9.86 17.49
CA ALA A 357 -2.31 10.04 18.30
C ALA A 357 -1.55 8.72 18.33
N THR A 358 -0.24 8.77 18.07
CA THR A 358 0.65 7.62 18.07
C THR A 358 1.85 7.89 18.98
N LEU A 359 2.21 6.92 19.80
CA LEU A 359 3.42 6.94 20.62
C LEU A 359 4.21 5.66 20.34
N ASN A 360 5.51 5.77 20.18
CA ASN A 360 6.38 4.60 20.06
C ASN A 360 7.64 4.74 20.91
N TYR A 361 8.14 3.58 21.32
CA TYR A 361 9.43 3.42 21.94
C TYR A 361 10.17 2.28 21.28
N ILE A 362 11.42 2.52 20.88
CA ILE A 362 12.27 1.54 20.19
C ILE A 362 13.54 1.34 21.02
N TYR A 363 13.82 0.09 21.38
CA TYR A 363 15.05 -0.33 22.03
C TYR A 363 15.87 -1.21 21.10
N LYS A 364 17.08 -0.77 20.74
CA LYS A 364 18.06 -1.56 19.97
C LYS A 364 18.79 -2.49 20.93
N LEU A 365 18.53 -3.78 20.80
CA LEU A 365 19.06 -4.82 21.69
C LEU A 365 20.55 -5.06 21.46
N ASP A 366 21.02 -4.95 20.21
CA ASP A 366 22.38 -5.24 19.79
C ASP A 366 22.78 -4.44 18.53
N ASN A 367 24.01 -4.67 18.05
CA ASN A 367 24.53 -4.06 16.82
C ASN A 367 24.16 -4.85 15.54
N MET A 368 23.47 -5.98 15.66
CA MET A 368 23.01 -6.79 14.54
C MET A 368 21.64 -6.33 13.99
N GLY A 369 21.11 -5.23 14.53
CA GLY A 369 19.81 -4.67 14.14
C GLY A 369 18.61 -5.29 14.86
N SER A 370 18.83 -6.01 15.96
CA SER A 370 17.72 -6.52 16.78
C SER A 370 17.06 -5.39 17.56
N THR A 371 15.72 -5.39 17.60
CA THR A 371 14.94 -4.33 18.26
C THR A 371 13.78 -4.89 19.07
N LEU A 372 13.45 -4.19 20.16
CA LEU A 372 12.19 -4.33 20.87
C LEU A 372 11.42 -3.03 20.71
N LYS A 373 10.15 -3.12 20.26
CA LYS A 373 9.30 -1.97 19.97
C LYS A 373 8.04 -2.03 20.82
N LEU A 374 7.65 -0.90 21.37
CA LEU A 374 6.35 -0.69 22.00
C LEU A 374 5.64 0.44 21.24
N ILE A 375 4.44 0.17 20.74
CA ILE A 375 3.67 1.11 19.94
C ILE A 375 2.28 1.20 20.53
N GLY A 376 1.80 2.42 20.75
CA GLY A 376 0.45 2.71 21.20
C GLY A 376 -0.22 3.72 20.28
N ASP A 377 -1.45 3.45 19.87
CA ASP A 377 -2.26 4.35 19.03
C ASP A 377 -3.62 4.58 19.66
N TYR A 378 -4.13 5.79 19.46
CA TYR A 378 -5.52 6.14 19.70
C TYR A 378 -6.06 6.92 18.51
N THR A 379 -7.20 6.48 17.99
CA THR A 379 -7.90 7.16 16.89
C THR A 379 -9.33 7.45 17.32
N ARG A 380 -9.78 8.66 17.05
CA ARG A 380 -11.18 9.07 17.13
C ARG A 380 -11.62 9.57 15.77
N SER A 381 -12.69 8.98 15.22
CA SER A 381 -13.31 9.43 13.97
C SER A 381 -14.78 9.77 14.22
N PHE A 382 -15.19 10.93 13.74
CA PHE A 382 -16.57 11.40 13.81
C PHE A 382 -17.09 11.68 12.42
N TYR A 383 -18.24 11.08 12.08
CA TYR A 383 -18.83 11.11 10.75
C TYR A 383 -20.33 11.40 10.85
N PRO A 384 -20.75 12.70 10.86
CA PRO A 384 -22.12 13.08 10.63
C PRO A 384 -22.45 13.11 9.14
N ASN A 385 -23.63 12.65 8.79
CA ASN A 385 -24.16 12.62 7.43
C ASN A 385 -25.66 12.92 7.47
N THR A 386 -26.15 13.76 6.57
CA THR A 386 -27.58 14.05 6.44
C THR A 386 -27.99 13.98 4.98
N ASN A 387 -28.94 13.12 4.68
CA ASN A 387 -29.57 12.98 3.39
C ASN A 387 -30.96 13.63 3.43
N TYR A 388 -31.24 14.49 2.46
CA TYR A 388 -32.54 15.09 2.21
C TYR A 388 -33.09 14.53 0.91
N TYR A 389 -34.35 14.14 0.91
CA TYR A 389 -35.01 13.53 -0.23
C TYR A 389 -36.31 14.25 -0.51
N VAL A 390 -36.55 14.60 -1.76
CA VAL A 390 -37.80 15.07 -2.27
C VAL A 390 -38.19 14.19 -3.45
N ASP A 391 -39.23 13.39 -3.28
CA ASP A 391 -39.78 12.54 -4.33
C ASP A 391 -41.10 13.13 -4.82
N SER A 392 -41.24 13.28 -6.13
CA SER A 392 -42.48 13.73 -6.79
C SER A 392 -43.04 12.61 -7.69
N ILE A 393 -44.15 12.03 -7.29
CA ILE A 393 -44.84 10.95 -8.01
C ILE A 393 -46.21 11.42 -8.39
N ILE A 394 -46.48 11.52 -9.71
CA ILE A 394 -47.78 11.98 -10.25
C ILE A 394 -48.22 13.31 -9.61
N GLY A 395 -47.27 14.25 -9.40
CA GLY A 395 -47.51 15.57 -8.85
C GLY A 395 -47.82 15.59 -7.33
N ARG A 396 -47.49 14.53 -6.60
CA ARG A 396 -47.47 14.48 -5.15
C ARG A 396 -46.07 14.41 -4.62
N ASP A 397 -45.67 15.41 -3.84
CA ASP A 397 -44.35 15.47 -3.25
C ASP A 397 -44.31 14.76 -1.89
N SER A 398 -43.29 13.95 -1.69
CA SER A 398 -42.93 13.35 -0.41
C SER A 398 -41.55 13.85 -0.01
N THR A 399 -41.44 14.48 1.15
CA THR A 399 -40.18 15.00 1.66
C THR A 399 -39.78 14.26 2.92
N TYR A 400 -38.57 13.75 2.97
CA TYR A 400 -38.02 13.08 4.15
C TYR A 400 -36.51 13.31 4.23
N ARG A 401 -35.98 13.03 5.40
CA ARG A 401 -34.54 13.09 5.66
C ARG A 401 -34.08 11.96 6.56
N ASP A 402 -32.83 11.53 6.40
CA ASP A 402 -32.14 10.76 7.40
C ASP A 402 -30.89 11.53 7.86
N ALA A 403 -30.69 11.55 9.16
CA ALA A 403 -29.51 12.15 9.79
C ALA A 403 -28.79 11.08 10.59
N THR A 404 -27.61 10.73 10.15
CA THR A 404 -26.75 9.73 10.81
C THR A 404 -25.55 10.39 11.50
N ARG A 405 -25.15 9.85 12.64
CA ARG A 405 -23.95 10.25 13.36
C ARG A 405 -23.19 9.02 13.80
N SER A 406 -22.01 8.85 13.25
CA SER A 406 -21.13 7.73 13.61
C SER A 406 -19.91 8.25 14.38
N LEU A 407 -19.65 7.68 15.54
CA LEU A 407 -18.46 7.94 16.34
C LEU A 407 -17.68 6.64 16.50
N TYR A 408 -16.45 6.65 16.05
CA TYR A 408 -15.53 5.51 16.16
C TYR A 408 -14.36 5.87 17.08
N GLN A 409 -14.04 4.98 18.00
CA GLN A 409 -12.90 5.07 18.91
C GLN A 409 -12.09 3.78 18.84
N LEU A 410 -10.84 3.90 18.50
CA LEU A 410 -9.92 2.78 18.33
C LEU A 410 -8.68 3.01 19.18
N ALA A 411 -8.32 2.04 20.01
CA ALA A 411 -7.06 2.03 20.74
C ALA A 411 -6.30 0.74 20.44
N THR A 412 -5.00 0.85 20.16
CA THR A 412 -4.14 -0.32 19.97
C THR A 412 -2.86 -0.24 20.79
N ALA A 413 -2.36 -1.40 21.21
CA ALA A 413 -1.07 -1.56 21.88
C ALA A 413 -0.34 -2.74 21.22
N THR A 414 0.89 -2.51 20.77
CA THR A 414 1.73 -3.53 20.11
C THR A 414 3.08 -3.62 20.79
N LEU A 415 3.49 -4.83 21.14
CA LEU A 415 4.84 -5.18 21.56
C LEU A 415 5.46 -6.09 20.51
N ALA A 416 6.55 -5.67 19.87
CA ALA A 416 7.20 -6.41 18.80
C ALA A 416 8.69 -6.60 19.07
N LEU A 417 9.16 -7.84 18.94
CA LEU A 417 10.56 -8.25 19.04
C LEU A 417 11.06 -8.67 17.68
N ASP A 418 12.10 -8.01 17.18
CA ASP A 418 12.90 -8.41 16.03
C ASP A 418 14.27 -8.88 16.52
N LYS A 419 14.59 -10.15 16.42
CA LYS A 419 15.85 -10.72 16.88
C LYS A 419 16.63 -11.36 15.74
N ASN A 420 17.74 -10.75 15.38
CA ASN A 420 18.74 -11.34 14.49
C ASN A 420 19.67 -12.22 15.30
N ILE A 421 19.58 -13.54 15.17
CA ILE A 421 20.45 -14.51 15.86
C ILE A 421 21.82 -14.52 15.19
N ASN A 422 21.82 -14.50 13.86
CA ASN A 422 23.03 -14.38 13.04
C ASN A 422 22.63 -13.90 11.62
N GLN A 423 23.56 -13.83 10.68
CA GLN A 423 23.29 -13.39 9.29
C GLN A 423 22.35 -14.33 8.50
N LYS A 424 22.09 -15.54 9.01
CA LYS A 424 21.28 -16.56 8.32
C LYS A 424 19.95 -16.86 9.04
N LEU A 425 19.82 -16.48 10.30
CA LEU A 425 18.65 -16.82 11.12
C LEU A 425 18.15 -15.58 11.87
N SER A 426 16.88 -15.25 11.71
CA SER A 426 16.19 -14.24 12.49
C SER A 426 14.84 -14.74 12.98
N ILE A 427 14.40 -14.22 14.11
CA ILE A 427 13.09 -14.48 14.72
C ILE A 427 12.40 -13.16 14.96
N ARG A 428 11.11 -13.08 14.62
CA ARG A 428 10.21 -11.99 14.97
C ARG A 428 9.07 -12.55 15.80
N ALA A 429 8.69 -11.88 16.88
CA ALA A 429 7.56 -12.27 17.70
C ALA A 429 6.88 -11.03 18.26
N GLY A 430 5.58 -11.11 18.54
CA GLY A 430 4.90 -9.98 19.12
C GLY A 430 3.52 -10.29 19.65
N LEU A 431 3.02 -9.29 20.39
CA LEU A 431 1.66 -9.26 20.94
C LEU A 431 1.00 -7.98 20.44
N LYS A 432 -0.29 -8.05 20.13
CA LYS A 432 -1.11 -6.88 19.79
C LYS A 432 -2.45 -7.00 20.49
N TYR A 433 -2.94 -5.89 21.01
CA TYR A 433 -4.28 -5.74 21.50
C TYR A 433 -4.96 -4.56 20.79
N THR A 434 -6.17 -4.79 20.30
CA THR A 434 -7.02 -3.79 19.63
C THR A 434 -8.34 -3.70 20.40
N TYR A 435 -8.68 -2.49 20.82
CA TYR A 435 -10.00 -2.12 21.33
C TYR A 435 -10.69 -1.18 20.34
N ASN A 436 -11.89 -1.52 19.94
CA ASN A 436 -12.69 -0.73 19.03
C ASN A 436 -14.09 -0.54 19.64
N ASN A 437 -14.53 0.70 19.70
CA ASN A 437 -15.87 1.06 20.17
C ASN A 437 -16.47 2.04 19.18
N ASN A 438 -17.69 1.77 18.73
CA ASN A 438 -18.41 2.69 17.87
C ASN A 438 -19.86 2.88 18.34
N SER A 439 -20.39 4.04 18.02
CA SER A 439 -21.79 4.42 18.21
C SER A 439 -22.32 4.95 16.89
N ASN A 440 -23.46 4.46 16.49
CA ASN A 440 -24.14 4.80 15.24
C ASN A 440 -25.58 5.17 15.55
N ILE A 441 -25.92 6.44 15.37
CA ILE A 441 -27.26 6.98 15.62
C ILE A 441 -27.83 7.42 14.28
N ALA A 442 -29.02 6.94 13.94
CA ALA A 442 -29.75 7.37 12.74
C ALA A 442 -31.16 7.83 13.11
N ASN A 443 -31.50 9.03 12.69
CA ASN A 443 -32.84 9.59 12.82
C ASN A 443 -33.45 9.72 11.42
N TYR A 444 -34.52 8.97 11.16
CA TYR A 444 -35.36 9.08 9.96
C TYR A 444 -36.58 9.92 10.25
N GLU A 445 -36.81 10.94 9.44
CA GLU A 445 -37.92 11.87 9.61
C GLU A 445 -38.61 12.15 8.28
N TYR A 446 -39.92 12.33 8.29
CA TYR A 446 -40.69 12.78 7.14
C TYR A 446 -41.42 14.08 7.45
N LEU A 447 -41.60 14.88 6.41
CA LEU A 447 -42.26 16.18 6.53
C LEU A 447 -43.81 16.01 6.41
N ALA A 448 -44.52 16.35 7.47
CA ALA A 448 -45.99 16.36 7.49
C ALA A 448 -46.47 17.80 7.70
N GLY A 449 -46.92 18.45 6.61
CA GLY A 449 -47.14 19.87 6.62
C GLY A 449 -45.87 20.68 6.75
N GLU A 450 -45.67 21.38 7.86
CA GLU A 450 -44.44 22.14 8.17
C GLU A 450 -43.59 21.47 9.26
N GLU A 451 -44.01 20.32 9.78
CA GLU A 451 -43.35 19.65 10.90
C GLU A 451 -42.62 18.38 10.46
N TRP A 452 -41.41 18.17 10.97
CA TRP A 452 -40.67 16.95 10.84
C TRP A 452 -41.09 15.93 11.87
N ILE A 453 -41.58 14.76 11.44
CA ILE A 453 -42.02 13.66 12.29
C ILE A 453 -41.02 12.52 12.20
N THR A 454 -40.52 12.07 13.35
CA THR A 454 -39.59 10.95 13.43
C THR A 454 -40.27 9.63 13.10
N ASN A 455 -39.66 8.87 12.19
CA ASN A 455 -40.06 7.47 11.94
C ASN A 455 -39.29 6.56 12.91
N ALA A 456 -39.97 6.16 13.99
CA ALA A 456 -39.36 5.35 15.03
C ALA A 456 -38.99 3.93 14.59
N GLU A 457 -39.62 3.38 13.53
CA GLU A 457 -39.33 2.05 13.01
C GLU A 457 -38.01 2.01 12.22
N LYS A 458 -37.64 3.11 11.55
CA LYS A 458 -36.41 3.25 10.80
C LYS A 458 -35.27 3.87 11.59
N SER A 459 -35.58 4.60 12.66
CA SER A 459 -34.59 5.26 13.51
C SER A 459 -33.93 4.26 14.47
N TYR A 460 -32.63 4.39 14.70
CA TYR A 460 -31.88 3.48 15.58
C TYR A 460 -30.74 4.19 16.32
N ASP A 461 -30.33 3.62 17.45
CA ASP A 461 -29.12 3.94 18.20
C ASP A 461 -28.41 2.62 18.50
N ILE A 462 -27.32 2.34 17.80
CA ILE A 462 -26.57 1.08 17.88
C ILE A 462 -25.11 1.36 18.20
N GLY A 463 -24.60 0.65 19.20
CA GLY A 463 -23.18 0.62 19.53
C GLY A 463 -22.58 -0.77 19.33
N TYR A 464 -21.33 -0.80 18.89
CA TYR A 464 -20.56 -2.03 18.78
C TYR A 464 -19.26 -1.91 19.56
N THR A 465 -18.88 -2.99 20.24
CA THR A 465 -17.57 -3.12 20.92
C THR A 465 -16.86 -4.34 20.38
N GLU A 466 -15.61 -4.16 19.96
CA GLU A 466 -14.75 -5.24 19.48
C GLU A 466 -13.42 -5.22 20.22
N ASN A 467 -13.02 -6.40 20.68
CA ASN A 467 -11.71 -6.64 21.29
C ASN A 467 -10.98 -7.72 20.50
N ILE A 468 -9.74 -7.44 20.07
CA ILE A 468 -8.91 -8.41 19.35
C ILE A 468 -7.59 -8.54 20.10
N GLY A 469 -7.32 -9.72 20.64
CA GLY A 469 -6.00 -10.09 21.19
C GLY A 469 -5.26 -10.97 20.21
N ALA A 470 -4.03 -10.60 19.85
CA ALA A 470 -3.22 -11.33 18.89
C ALA A 470 -1.81 -11.63 19.41
N ALA A 471 -1.30 -12.81 19.04
CA ALA A 471 0.10 -13.19 19.27
C ALA A 471 0.66 -13.81 17.98
N TYR A 472 1.92 -13.52 17.66
CA TYR A 472 2.58 -14.09 16.48
C TYR A 472 4.04 -14.46 16.74
N ALA A 473 4.53 -15.41 15.92
CA ALA A 473 5.93 -15.76 15.83
C ALA A 473 6.30 -16.10 14.37
N ILE A 474 7.46 -15.62 13.92
CA ILE A 474 8.01 -15.83 12.58
C ILE A 474 9.46 -16.22 12.70
N ALA A 475 9.88 -17.25 11.98
CA ALA A 475 11.28 -17.61 11.80
C ALA A 475 11.69 -17.44 10.33
N SER A 476 12.85 -16.82 10.09
CA SER A 476 13.44 -16.68 8.76
C SER A 476 14.84 -17.29 8.75
N ALA A 477 15.08 -18.20 7.80
CA ALA A 477 16.35 -18.92 7.69
C ALA A 477 16.88 -18.91 6.26
N ARG A 478 18.20 -18.75 6.08
CA ARG A 478 18.89 -18.86 4.80
C ARG A 478 19.85 -20.06 4.82
N LEU A 479 19.54 -21.06 4.02
CA LEU A 479 20.24 -22.35 3.94
C LEU A 479 20.84 -22.51 2.52
N GLY A 480 21.98 -21.89 2.29
CA GLY A 480 22.63 -21.90 0.98
C GLY A 480 21.78 -21.21 -0.09
N ARG A 481 21.21 -22.01 -1.02
CA ARG A 481 20.33 -21.52 -2.09
C ARG A 481 18.86 -21.46 -1.69
N VAL A 482 18.49 -21.96 -0.52
CA VAL A 482 17.12 -21.95 -0.01
C VAL A 482 16.98 -20.86 1.04
N SER A 483 15.95 -20.03 0.92
CA SER A 483 15.51 -19.10 1.96
C SER A 483 14.10 -19.50 2.38
N LEU A 484 13.89 -19.59 3.68
CA LEU A 484 12.64 -20.02 4.32
C LEU A 484 12.13 -18.90 5.23
N VAL A 485 10.85 -18.61 5.15
CA VAL A 485 10.13 -17.77 6.13
C VAL A 485 8.88 -18.54 6.52
N GLY A 486 8.70 -18.82 7.79
CA GLY A 486 7.50 -19.47 8.32
C GLY A 486 7.00 -18.71 9.53
N GLY A 487 5.70 -18.46 9.59
CA GLY A 487 5.05 -17.71 10.67
C GLY A 487 3.69 -18.28 11.02
N LEU A 488 3.31 -18.02 12.26
CA LEU A 488 1.97 -18.32 12.77
C LEU A 488 1.49 -17.14 13.61
N ARG A 489 0.26 -16.70 13.37
CA ARG A 489 -0.46 -15.71 14.16
C ARG A 489 -1.74 -16.34 14.67
N GLY A 490 -2.04 -16.13 15.97
CA GLY A 490 -3.32 -16.45 16.58
C GLY A 490 -4.04 -15.17 16.95
N GLU A 491 -5.33 -15.08 16.65
CA GLU A 491 -6.19 -13.97 17.04
C GLU A 491 -7.42 -14.49 17.78
N TYR A 492 -7.72 -13.88 18.94
CA TYR A 492 -8.99 -14.04 19.62
C TYR A 492 -9.78 -12.74 19.46
N THR A 493 -10.99 -12.85 18.91
CA THR A 493 -11.90 -11.73 18.69
C THR A 493 -13.13 -11.91 19.55
N SER A 494 -13.51 -10.87 20.29
CA SER A 494 -14.79 -10.72 20.97
C SER A 494 -15.50 -9.49 20.39
N PHE A 495 -16.67 -9.69 19.78
CA PHE A 495 -17.46 -8.66 19.13
C PHE A 495 -18.90 -8.71 19.67
N SER A 496 -19.43 -7.57 20.12
CA SER A 496 -20.79 -7.47 20.65
C SER A 496 -21.45 -6.14 20.27
N SER A 497 -22.76 -6.18 20.03
CA SER A 497 -23.58 -4.99 19.93
C SER A 497 -24.13 -4.59 21.30
N ALA A 498 -24.43 -3.29 21.49
CA ALA A 498 -24.93 -2.76 22.77
C ALA A 498 -26.34 -3.28 23.09
N ASP A 499 -27.13 -3.59 22.08
CA ASP A 499 -28.49 -4.19 22.21
C ASP A 499 -28.45 -5.71 22.46
N GLY A 500 -27.27 -6.33 22.41
CA GLY A 500 -27.07 -7.76 22.62
C GLY A 500 -27.51 -8.67 21.48
N LEU A 501 -27.99 -8.13 20.37
CA LEU A 501 -28.42 -8.91 19.19
C LEU A 501 -27.25 -9.58 18.48
N VAL A 502 -26.08 -8.97 18.51
CA VAL A 502 -24.85 -9.53 17.94
C VAL A 502 -23.87 -9.83 19.06
N ASN A 503 -23.45 -11.09 19.18
CA ASN A 503 -22.39 -11.52 20.10
C ASN A 503 -21.60 -12.64 19.44
N GLN A 504 -20.35 -12.35 19.05
CA GLN A 504 -19.46 -13.27 18.35
C GLN A 504 -18.14 -13.36 19.08
N ASN A 505 -17.75 -14.60 19.42
CA ASN A 505 -16.45 -14.87 20.04
C ASN A 505 -15.80 -16.01 19.26
N TYR A 506 -14.61 -15.77 18.73
CA TYR A 506 -13.89 -16.77 17.93
C TYR A 506 -12.38 -16.65 18.07
N PHE A 507 -11.72 -17.78 17.88
CA PHE A 507 -10.25 -17.86 17.83
C PHE A 507 -9.82 -18.43 16.49
N ASP A 508 -8.91 -17.76 15.82
CA ASP A 508 -8.39 -18.15 14.53
C ASP A 508 -6.88 -18.21 14.48
N LEU A 509 -6.38 -19.13 13.64
CA LEU A 509 -4.96 -19.27 13.33
C LEU A 509 -4.68 -18.85 11.89
N PHE A 510 -3.63 -18.06 11.69
CA PHE A 510 -3.19 -17.51 10.42
C PHE A 510 -1.75 -17.91 10.13
N PRO A 511 -1.54 -19.11 9.57
CA PRO A 511 -0.23 -19.54 9.13
C PRO A 511 0.20 -18.79 7.86
N ASN A 512 1.51 -18.50 7.75
CA ASN A 512 2.14 -18.10 6.51
C ASN A 512 3.47 -18.85 6.30
N ALA A 513 3.80 -19.15 5.05
CA ALA A 513 5.03 -19.82 4.68
C ALA A 513 5.53 -19.31 3.32
N ASN A 514 6.82 -19.00 3.25
CA ASN A 514 7.49 -18.59 2.01
C ASN A 514 8.76 -19.40 1.85
N ILE A 515 8.94 -20.01 0.68
CA ILE A 515 10.10 -20.80 0.31
C ILE A 515 10.66 -20.24 -0.99
N SER A 516 11.89 -19.76 -0.97
CA SER A 516 12.60 -19.29 -2.16
C SER A 516 13.79 -20.18 -2.44
N TYR A 517 13.91 -20.63 -3.68
CA TYR A 517 15.04 -21.44 -4.19
C TYR A 517 15.76 -20.72 -5.31
N ALA A 518 17.03 -20.38 -5.10
CA ALA A 518 17.90 -19.84 -6.14
C ALA A 518 18.39 -20.97 -7.04
N ILE A 519 17.87 -21.05 -8.28
CA ILE A 519 18.25 -22.07 -9.27
C ILE A 519 19.70 -21.88 -9.69
N THR A 520 20.13 -20.64 -9.92
CA THR A 520 21.51 -20.28 -10.22
C THR A 520 22.23 -19.76 -8.98
N LYS A 521 23.57 -19.88 -8.92
CA LYS A 521 24.37 -19.45 -7.76
C LYS A 521 24.28 -17.94 -7.50
N ASP A 522 24.16 -17.17 -8.56
CA ASP A 522 24.01 -15.71 -8.51
C ASP A 522 22.58 -15.26 -8.21
N GLY A 523 21.58 -16.18 -8.23
CA GLY A 523 20.18 -15.87 -8.01
C GLY A 523 19.46 -15.25 -9.22
N ALA A 524 20.08 -15.26 -10.42
CA ALA A 524 19.47 -14.73 -11.64
C ALA A 524 18.15 -15.44 -11.99
N TYR A 525 18.06 -16.71 -11.65
CA TYR A 525 16.87 -17.53 -11.79
C TYR A 525 16.47 -18.07 -10.42
N SER A 526 15.25 -17.84 -10.01
CA SER A 526 14.73 -18.33 -8.74
C SER A 526 13.25 -18.72 -8.83
N LEU A 527 12.85 -19.63 -7.96
CA LEU A 527 11.47 -20.07 -7.78
C LEU A 527 11.06 -19.75 -6.35
N VAL A 528 9.86 -19.18 -6.19
CA VAL A 528 9.32 -18.84 -4.88
C VAL A 528 7.92 -19.38 -4.74
N ALA A 529 7.69 -20.18 -3.70
CA ALA A 529 6.35 -20.65 -3.30
C ALA A 529 5.93 -19.89 -2.04
N GLN A 530 4.68 -19.43 -2.01
CA GLN A 530 4.12 -18.66 -0.89
C GLN A 530 2.73 -19.17 -0.55
N TYR A 531 2.45 -19.28 0.74
CA TYR A 531 1.13 -19.58 1.30
C TYR A 531 0.81 -18.59 2.41
N SER A 532 -0.44 -18.13 2.47
CA SER A 532 -0.97 -17.37 3.60
C SER A 532 -2.46 -17.63 3.80
N ARG A 533 -2.91 -17.58 5.06
CA ARG A 533 -4.31 -17.47 5.43
C ARG A 533 -4.56 -16.09 6.01
N THR A 534 -5.60 -15.41 5.57
CA THR A 534 -6.01 -14.07 6.02
C THR A 534 -7.50 -14.03 6.35
N ILE A 535 -7.95 -12.98 7.06
CA ILE A 535 -9.35 -12.74 7.40
C ILE A 535 -9.75 -11.36 6.86
N SER A 536 -10.98 -11.24 6.39
CA SER A 536 -11.64 -9.96 6.10
C SER A 536 -12.86 -9.84 7.00
N ARG A 537 -12.83 -8.89 7.93
CA ARG A 537 -13.97 -8.60 8.82
C ARG A 537 -14.88 -7.59 8.15
N PRO A 538 -16.22 -7.69 8.33
CA PRO A 538 -17.13 -6.68 7.83
C PRO A 538 -16.80 -5.28 8.38
N SER A 539 -17.04 -4.24 7.59
CA SER A 539 -16.98 -2.87 8.10
C SER A 539 -18.16 -2.62 9.05
N PHE A 540 -18.01 -1.69 9.99
CA PHE A 540 -19.09 -1.37 10.92
C PHE A 540 -20.30 -0.77 10.22
N TRP A 541 -20.07 -0.04 9.13
CA TRP A 541 -21.15 0.47 8.28
C TRP A 541 -21.96 -0.67 7.64
N ALA A 542 -21.28 -1.68 7.12
CA ALA A 542 -21.96 -2.82 6.48
C ALA A 542 -22.78 -3.67 7.47
N LEU A 543 -22.39 -3.67 8.75
CA LEU A 543 -23.11 -4.34 9.84
C LEU A 543 -24.28 -3.53 10.39
N SER A 544 -24.29 -2.19 10.20
CA SER A 544 -25.35 -1.32 10.70
C SER A 544 -26.65 -1.55 9.90
N PRO A 545 -27.83 -1.46 10.52
CA PRO A 545 -29.13 -1.61 9.82
C PRO A 545 -29.52 -0.35 9.04
N ASN A 546 -28.53 0.40 8.56
CA ASN A 546 -28.73 1.62 7.80
C ASN A 546 -29.37 1.32 6.44
N GLU A 547 -30.23 2.24 5.99
CA GLU A 547 -30.82 2.23 4.68
C GLU A 547 -30.68 3.61 4.05
N THR A 548 -30.12 3.67 2.85
CA THR A 548 -29.92 4.91 2.08
C THR A 548 -30.59 4.74 0.72
N LYS A 549 -31.42 5.68 0.32
CA LYS A 549 -32.07 5.69 -0.97
C LYS A 549 -31.09 6.16 -2.05
N ILE A 550 -30.95 5.37 -3.12
CA ILE A 550 -30.14 5.70 -4.31
C ILE A 550 -31.06 6.27 -5.39
N SER A 551 -32.21 5.63 -5.63
CA SER A 551 -33.25 6.07 -6.56
C SER A 551 -34.63 5.59 -6.06
N GLU A 552 -35.73 5.89 -6.78
CA GLU A 552 -37.07 5.44 -6.43
C GLU A 552 -37.18 3.91 -6.25
N TYR A 553 -36.41 3.16 -7.10
CA TYR A 553 -36.48 1.70 -7.13
C TYR A 553 -35.15 1.05 -6.69
N MET A 554 -34.27 1.81 -6.04
CA MET A 554 -32.99 1.29 -5.55
C MET A 554 -32.60 1.89 -4.22
N ILE A 555 -32.28 1.01 -3.26
CA ILE A 555 -31.79 1.37 -1.93
C ILE A 555 -30.47 0.64 -1.65
N GLN A 556 -29.63 1.24 -0.82
CA GLN A 556 -28.48 0.58 -0.22
C GLN A 556 -28.82 0.26 1.23
N ARG A 557 -28.57 -1.00 1.64
CA ARG A 557 -28.88 -1.48 2.99
C ARG A 557 -27.69 -2.21 3.62
N GLY A 558 -27.43 -1.96 4.90
CA GLY A 558 -26.48 -2.76 5.66
C GLY A 558 -27.00 -4.16 5.97
N ASN A 559 -26.12 -5.04 6.49
CA ASN A 559 -26.44 -6.42 6.79
C ASN A 559 -25.81 -6.85 8.13
N PRO A 560 -26.56 -6.86 9.23
CA PRO A 560 -26.07 -7.27 10.55
C PRO A 560 -25.63 -8.75 10.63
N ASP A 561 -26.09 -9.61 9.70
CA ASP A 561 -25.78 -11.05 9.67
C ASP A 561 -24.43 -11.38 9.01
N LEU A 562 -23.68 -10.37 8.59
CA LEU A 562 -22.37 -10.60 7.95
C LEU A 562 -21.40 -11.32 8.87
N LYS A 563 -20.74 -12.33 8.31
CA LYS A 563 -19.68 -13.13 8.96
C LYS A 563 -18.32 -12.77 8.37
N PRO A 564 -17.22 -12.94 9.13
CA PRO A 564 -15.89 -12.80 8.60
C PRO A 564 -15.64 -13.74 7.41
N SER A 565 -14.89 -13.23 6.44
CA SER A 565 -14.41 -13.99 5.26
C SER A 565 -12.97 -14.46 5.50
N TYR A 566 -12.67 -15.68 5.09
CA TYR A 566 -11.32 -16.26 5.19
C TYR A 566 -10.75 -16.52 3.79
N ASP A 567 -9.53 -16.10 3.54
CA ASP A 567 -8.83 -16.32 2.27
C ASP A 567 -7.59 -17.22 2.50
N ASN A 568 -7.51 -18.32 1.77
CA ASN A 568 -6.33 -19.17 1.67
C ASN A 568 -5.69 -18.95 0.31
N SER A 569 -4.53 -18.30 0.29
CA SER A 569 -3.79 -17.94 -0.92
C SER A 569 -2.52 -18.77 -1.05
N LEU A 570 -2.33 -19.36 -2.23
CA LEU A 570 -1.11 -20.07 -2.62
C LEU A 570 -0.61 -19.49 -3.95
N SER A 571 0.69 -19.22 -4.05
CA SER A 571 1.29 -18.81 -5.33
C SER A 571 2.69 -19.37 -5.53
N VAL A 572 3.06 -19.54 -6.79
CA VAL A 572 4.41 -19.90 -7.22
C VAL A 572 4.87 -18.88 -8.25
N THR A 573 5.99 -18.23 -7.97
CA THR A 573 6.60 -17.20 -8.81
C THR A 573 7.96 -17.65 -9.33
N GLY A 574 8.11 -17.70 -10.65
CA GLY A 574 9.40 -17.80 -11.32
C GLY A 574 9.99 -16.39 -11.57
N VAL A 575 11.24 -16.17 -11.17
CA VAL A 575 12.00 -14.98 -11.50
C VAL A 575 13.08 -15.35 -12.51
N LEU A 576 13.16 -14.64 -13.64
CA LEU A 576 14.11 -14.91 -14.72
C LEU A 576 14.96 -13.66 -14.97
N LYS A 577 16.28 -13.86 -15.03
CA LYS A 577 17.27 -12.79 -15.24
C LYS A 577 17.07 -11.60 -14.26
N TYR A 578 16.78 -11.90 -13.01
CA TYR A 578 16.51 -10.94 -11.91
C TYR A 578 15.31 -10.00 -12.09
N LYS A 579 14.65 -9.96 -13.25
CA LYS A 579 13.70 -8.89 -13.57
C LYS A 579 12.37 -9.34 -14.15
N TYR A 580 12.33 -10.43 -14.93
CA TYR A 580 11.07 -10.94 -15.45
C TYR A 580 10.42 -11.84 -14.41
N THR A 581 9.15 -11.65 -14.13
CA THR A 581 8.42 -12.49 -13.18
C THR A 581 7.17 -13.09 -13.80
N ILE A 582 6.96 -14.37 -13.55
CA ILE A 582 5.74 -15.09 -13.91
C ILE A 582 5.21 -15.74 -12.63
N THR A 583 3.97 -15.46 -12.28
CA THR A 583 3.32 -15.97 -11.07
C THR A 583 2.08 -16.76 -11.46
N LEU A 584 1.99 -18.01 -10.99
CA LEU A 584 0.77 -18.80 -10.96
C LEU A 584 0.25 -18.80 -9.52
N GLY A 585 -1.01 -18.47 -9.32
CA GLY A 585 -1.58 -18.40 -7.99
C GLY A 585 -3.04 -18.81 -7.93
N MET A 586 -3.49 -19.10 -6.72
CA MET A 586 -4.88 -19.33 -6.38
C MET A 586 -5.22 -18.68 -5.04
N SER A 587 -6.46 -18.25 -4.89
CA SER A 587 -7.07 -17.72 -3.66
C SER A 587 -8.44 -18.40 -3.50
N ILE A 588 -8.65 -19.03 -2.37
CA ILE A 588 -9.89 -19.73 -2.01
C ILE A 588 -10.50 -19.01 -0.82
N LYS A 589 -11.59 -18.28 -1.07
CA LYS A 589 -12.31 -17.53 -0.04
C LYS A 589 -13.55 -18.28 0.42
N GLN A 590 -13.69 -18.40 1.73
CA GLN A 590 -14.89 -18.90 2.41
C GLN A 590 -15.63 -17.70 3.01
N ASN A 591 -16.96 -17.70 2.92
CA ASN A 591 -17.83 -16.61 3.36
C ASN A 591 -17.39 -15.26 2.78
N ALA A 592 -17.05 -15.23 1.49
CA ALA A 592 -16.52 -14.02 0.85
C ALA A 592 -17.55 -12.88 0.94
N ILE A 593 -17.20 -11.77 1.57
CA ILE A 593 -18.07 -10.59 1.65
C ILE A 593 -18.06 -9.92 0.29
N GLN A 594 -19.23 -9.86 -0.36
CA GLN A 594 -19.41 -9.26 -1.67
C GLN A 594 -20.64 -8.35 -1.65
N GLN A 595 -20.54 -7.19 -2.28
CA GLN A 595 -21.69 -6.34 -2.55
C GLN A 595 -22.50 -6.94 -3.71
N SER A 596 -23.78 -7.08 -3.55
CA SER A 596 -24.69 -7.65 -4.54
C SER A 596 -25.96 -6.85 -4.62
N THR A 597 -26.55 -6.80 -5.81
CA THR A 597 -27.87 -6.24 -6.02
C THR A 597 -28.90 -7.37 -5.89
N LEU A 598 -29.80 -7.24 -4.96
CA LEU A 598 -30.83 -8.20 -4.60
C LEU A 598 -32.22 -7.59 -4.86
N ILE A 599 -33.26 -8.40 -4.90
CA ILE A 599 -34.65 -7.94 -4.92
C ILE A 599 -35.17 -7.82 -3.48
N ASP A 600 -35.90 -6.75 -3.19
CA ASP A 600 -36.63 -6.64 -1.94
C ASP A 600 -37.74 -7.68 -1.89
N LYS A 601 -37.93 -8.32 -0.73
CA LYS A 601 -38.91 -9.43 -0.55
C LYS A 601 -40.33 -8.94 -0.53
N ASP A 602 -40.55 -7.71 -0.06
CA ASP A 602 -41.87 -7.12 0.12
C ASP A 602 -42.30 -6.37 -1.14
N ASN A 603 -41.36 -5.76 -1.86
CA ASN A 603 -41.58 -5.11 -3.15
C ASN A 603 -40.58 -5.56 -4.20
N PRO A 604 -40.93 -6.52 -5.07
CA PRO A 604 -40.00 -7.08 -6.09
C PRO A 604 -39.45 -6.10 -7.14
N GLU A 605 -39.99 -4.88 -7.19
CA GLU A 605 -39.48 -3.82 -8.09
C GLU A 605 -38.39 -2.97 -7.42
N ILE A 606 -38.20 -3.08 -6.10
CA ILE A 606 -37.11 -2.41 -5.39
C ILE A 606 -35.86 -3.29 -5.40
N LEU A 607 -34.76 -2.73 -5.90
CA LEU A 607 -33.46 -3.36 -5.85
C LEU A 607 -32.69 -2.92 -4.60
N ILE A 608 -32.08 -3.87 -3.91
CA ILE A 608 -31.29 -3.65 -2.68
C ILE A 608 -29.83 -3.87 -2.99
N LEU A 609 -29.01 -2.85 -2.90
CA LEU A 609 -27.56 -2.97 -2.93
C LEU A 609 -27.07 -3.31 -1.51
N GLN A 610 -26.60 -4.54 -1.29
CA GLN A 610 -26.26 -5.05 0.02
C GLN A 610 -25.01 -5.92 0.00
N HIS A 611 -24.22 -5.85 1.08
CA HIS A 611 -23.14 -6.82 1.29
C HIS A 611 -23.72 -8.13 1.82
N ILE A 612 -23.33 -9.25 1.20
CA ILE A 612 -23.70 -10.60 1.64
C ILE A 612 -22.46 -11.52 1.65
N ASN A 613 -22.55 -12.63 2.37
CA ASN A 613 -21.51 -13.63 2.37
C ASN A 613 -21.74 -14.66 1.24
N TYR A 614 -20.84 -14.71 0.28
CA TYR A 614 -20.79 -15.78 -0.71
C TYR A 614 -20.17 -17.03 -0.08
N PRO A 615 -20.79 -18.20 -0.15
CA PRO A 615 -20.23 -19.45 0.40
C PRO A 615 -18.82 -19.73 -0.10
N THR A 616 -18.56 -19.52 -1.40
CA THR A 616 -17.24 -19.69 -2.02
C THR A 616 -16.97 -18.63 -3.07
N LEU A 617 -15.73 -18.18 -3.11
CA LEU A 617 -15.19 -17.35 -4.17
C LEU A 617 -13.75 -17.79 -4.43
N ASN A 618 -13.50 -18.44 -5.56
CA ASN A 618 -12.22 -19.03 -5.92
C ASN A 618 -11.61 -18.30 -7.11
N ASN A 619 -10.37 -17.84 -6.96
CA ASN A 619 -9.61 -17.18 -8.01
C ASN A 619 -8.39 -18.02 -8.36
N TYR A 620 -8.17 -18.27 -9.65
CA TYR A 620 -6.96 -18.85 -10.20
C TYR A 620 -6.37 -17.85 -11.19
N TYR A 621 -5.11 -17.47 -11.02
CA TYR A 621 -4.52 -16.44 -11.86
C TYR A 621 -3.13 -16.81 -12.36
N LEU A 622 -2.82 -16.31 -13.55
CA LEU A 622 -1.48 -16.27 -14.12
C LEU A 622 -1.14 -14.80 -14.38
N SER A 623 -0.03 -14.32 -13.84
CA SER A 623 0.44 -12.96 -14.06
C SER A 623 1.90 -12.94 -14.52
N ALA A 624 2.24 -11.92 -15.33
CA ALA A 624 3.59 -11.68 -15.80
C ALA A 624 3.93 -10.19 -15.69
N ASN A 625 5.13 -9.88 -15.15
CA ASN A 625 5.72 -8.54 -15.20
C ASN A 625 7.01 -8.60 -16.02
N LEU A 626 7.08 -7.81 -17.08
CA LEU A 626 8.08 -7.88 -18.13
C LEU A 626 8.70 -6.49 -18.38
N PRO A 627 9.71 -6.07 -17.60
CA PRO A 627 10.44 -4.82 -17.81
C PRO A 627 11.50 -4.96 -18.89
N PHE A 628 11.50 -4.05 -19.88
CA PHE A 628 12.46 -3.97 -20.97
C PHE A 628 13.20 -2.65 -20.96
N GLN A 629 14.49 -2.69 -21.23
CA GLN A 629 15.32 -1.52 -21.56
C GLN A 629 15.76 -1.68 -23.02
N PHE A 630 15.10 -0.98 -23.94
CA PHE A 630 15.40 -1.09 -25.39
C PHE A 630 16.65 -0.30 -25.76
N THR A 631 16.78 0.90 -25.20
CA THR A 631 17.93 1.78 -25.36
C THR A 631 18.19 2.53 -24.03
N LYS A 632 19.28 3.32 -23.95
CA LYS A 632 19.57 4.16 -22.77
C LYS A 632 18.49 5.22 -22.50
N TRP A 633 17.71 5.59 -23.50
CA TRP A 633 16.68 6.62 -23.43
C TRP A 633 15.24 6.08 -23.53
N TRP A 634 15.03 4.78 -23.82
CA TRP A 634 13.72 4.17 -23.96
C TRP A 634 13.61 2.88 -23.16
N SER A 635 12.68 2.86 -22.23
CA SER A 635 12.30 1.67 -21.45
C SER A 635 10.81 1.43 -21.52
N ALA A 636 10.37 0.18 -21.34
CA ALA A 636 8.98 -0.20 -21.21
C ALA A 636 8.79 -1.24 -20.12
N ASN A 637 7.63 -1.25 -19.47
CA ASN A 637 7.18 -2.30 -18.58
C ASN A 637 5.81 -2.80 -19.01
N PHE A 638 5.65 -4.10 -19.14
CA PHE A 638 4.39 -4.75 -19.47
C PHE A 638 3.93 -5.59 -18.28
N ASN A 639 2.70 -5.41 -17.86
CA ASN A 639 2.04 -6.25 -16.87
C ASN A 639 0.83 -6.93 -17.52
N LEU A 640 0.78 -8.25 -17.41
CA LEU A 640 -0.30 -9.08 -17.95
C LEU A 640 -0.85 -9.96 -16.83
N MET A 641 -2.17 -10.13 -16.77
CA MET A 641 -2.80 -11.12 -15.90
C MET A 641 -4.05 -11.68 -16.56
N GLY A 642 -4.19 -12.99 -16.46
CA GLY A 642 -5.45 -13.69 -16.67
C GLY A 642 -5.90 -14.32 -15.36
N MET A 643 -7.16 -14.15 -15.03
CA MET A 643 -7.78 -14.70 -13.82
C MET A 643 -9.06 -15.44 -14.16
N TYR A 644 -9.19 -16.64 -13.62
CA TYR A 644 -10.41 -17.43 -13.68
C TYR A 644 -11.09 -17.38 -12.32
N LEU A 645 -12.28 -16.77 -12.29
CA LEU A 645 -13.12 -16.59 -11.12
C LEU A 645 -14.22 -17.65 -11.08
N GLY A 646 -14.35 -18.38 -9.96
CA GLY A 646 -15.49 -19.22 -9.65
C GLY A 646 -16.17 -18.72 -8.37
N GLN A 647 -17.42 -18.31 -8.45
CA GLN A 647 -18.17 -17.82 -7.30
C GLN A 647 -19.52 -18.50 -7.16
N ARG A 648 -19.99 -18.65 -5.92
CA ARG A 648 -21.33 -19.17 -5.59
C ARG A 648 -22.00 -18.12 -4.70
N ILE A 649 -23.15 -17.59 -5.14
CA ILE A 649 -23.88 -16.55 -4.42
C ILE A 649 -24.69 -17.19 -3.27
N TYR A 650 -25.41 -18.28 -3.55
CA TYR A 650 -26.17 -19.05 -2.57
C TYR A 650 -25.75 -20.52 -2.58
N ILE A 651 -25.96 -21.25 -1.47
CA ILE A 651 -25.50 -22.63 -1.29
C ILE A 651 -26.06 -23.56 -2.37
N ASP A 652 -27.32 -23.37 -2.75
CA ASP A 652 -28.04 -24.23 -3.68
C ASP A 652 -27.85 -23.83 -5.17
N GLU A 653 -27.12 -22.75 -5.43
CA GLU A 653 -26.86 -22.31 -6.79
C GLU A 653 -25.62 -22.96 -7.39
N PRO A 654 -25.58 -23.11 -8.74
CA PRO A 654 -24.36 -23.55 -9.42
C PRO A 654 -23.24 -22.51 -9.30
N VAL A 655 -21.98 -22.97 -9.41
CA VAL A 655 -20.82 -22.04 -9.44
C VAL A 655 -20.88 -21.23 -10.73
N ARG A 656 -20.99 -19.92 -10.60
CA ARG A 656 -20.84 -18.96 -11.70
C ARG A 656 -19.34 -18.80 -12.00
N ARG A 657 -18.98 -18.86 -13.27
CA ARG A 657 -17.57 -18.85 -13.73
C ARG A 657 -17.35 -17.70 -14.67
N ASN A 658 -16.25 -16.98 -14.47
CA ASN A 658 -15.86 -15.86 -15.32
C ASN A 658 -14.36 -15.84 -15.58
N PHE A 659 -13.95 -15.38 -16.76
CA PHE A 659 -12.57 -15.08 -17.06
C PHE A 659 -12.37 -13.57 -17.07
N MET A 660 -11.35 -13.09 -16.35
CA MET A 660 -10.97 -11.70 -16.27
C MET A 660 -9.56 -11.54 -16.83
N GLY A 661 -9.36 -10.56 -17.68
CA GLY A 661 -8.07 -10.24 -18.27
C GLY A 661 -7.63 -8.82 -17.92
N PHE A 662 -6.34 -8.65 -17.63
CA PHE A 662 -5.73 -7.34 -17.43
C PHE A 662 -4.42 -7.25 -18.19
N ALA A 663 -4.24 -6.14 -18.92
CA ALA A 663 -2.99 -5.80 -19.58
C ALA A 663 -2.65 -4.33 -19.35
N SER A 664 -1.41 -4.03 -19.01
CA SER A 664 -0.91 -2.65 -19.00
C SER A 664 0.48 -2.55 -19.61
N ALA A 665 0.74 -1.42 -20.24
CA ALA A 665 2.04 -1.05 -20.81
C ALA A 665 2.40 0.36 -20.33
N GLN A 666 3.62 0.55 -19.87
CA GLN A 666 4.18 1.86 -19.54
C GLN A 666 5.48 2.03 -20.33
N MET A 667 5.56 3.06 -21.16
CA MET A 667 6.74 3.44 -21.94
C MET A 667 7.31 4.74 -21.39
N SER A 668 8.61 4.78 -21.13
CA SER A 668 9.30 5.95 -20.61
C SER A 668 10.45 6.33 -21.53
N PHE A 669 10.50 7.63 -21.89
CA PHE A 669 11.51 8.20 -22.77
C PHE A 669 12.28 9.28 -22.00
N THR A 670 13.58 9.08 -21.83
CA THR A 670 14.48 10.07 -21.21
C THR A 670 15.17 10.87 -22.31
N LEU A 671 14.84 12.13 -22.42
CA LEU A 671 15.34 13.02 -23.48
C LEU A 671 16.40 13.98 -22.94
N PRO A 672 17.25 14.57 -23.83
CA PRO A 672 18.22 15.58 -23.44
C PRO A 672 17.59 16.76 -22.67
N LYS A 673 18.40 17.49 -21.91
CA LYS A 673 18.00 18.69 -21.14
C LYS A 673 16.93 18.40 -20.08
N ASN A 674 16.94 17.19 -19.47
CA ASN A 674 16.01 16.78 -18.40
C ASN A 674 14.51 16.83 -18.79
N PHE A 675 14.19 16.46 -20.02
CA PHE A 675 12.84 16.16 -20.46
C PHE A 675 12.57 14.66 -20.33
N PHE A 676 11.37 14.30 -19.88
CA PHE A 676 10.92 12.92 -19.76
C PHE A 676 9.50 12.85 -20.35
N ILE A 677 9.25 11.84 -21.16
CA ILE A 677 7.93 11.55 -21.73
C ILE A 677 7.51 10.18 -21.24
N GLU A 678 6.30 10.05 -20.77
CA GLU A 678 5.69 8.79 -20.37
C GLU A 678 4.40 8.59 -21.15
N LEU A 679 4.28 7.44 -21.79
CA LEU A 679 3.06 6.93 -22.38
C LEU A 679 2.66 5.67 -21.64
N SER A 680 1.47 5.65 -21.07
CA SER A 680 0.93 4.47 -20.40
C SER A 680 -0.46 4.13 -20.94
N GLY A 681 -0.74 2.82 -20.99
CA GLY A 681 -2.03 2.30 -21.40
C GLY A 681 -2.39 1.08 -20.57
N ARG A 682 -3.68 0.86 -20.35
CA ARG A 682 -4.22 -0.33 -19.72
C ARG A 682 -5.50 -0.77 -20.40
N TYR A 683 -5.77 -2.06 -20.30
CA TYR A 683 -6.99 -2.69 -20.77
C TYR A 683 -7.45 -3.75 -19.78
N MET A 684 -8.73 -3.79 -19.50
CA MET A 684 -9.38 -4.74 -18.58
C MET A 684 -10.57 -5.38 -19.28
N HIS A 685 -10.64 -6.69 -19.17
CA HIS A 685 -11.67 -7.53 -19.75
C HIS A 685 -12.40 -8.33 -18.70
N GLY A 686 -13.71 -8.45 -18.81
CA GLY A 686 -14.52 -9.39 -18.07
C GLY A 686 -14.60 -9.12 -16.56
N LEU A 687 -14.54 -7.86 -16.13
CA LEU A 687 -14.62 -7.51 -14.71
C LEU A 687 -15.94 -7.96 -14.07
N VAL A 688 -15.84 -8.63 -12.92
CA VAL A 688 -16.98 -9.08 -12.12
C VAL A 688 -16.76 -8.74 -10.65
N ALA A 689 -17.75 -8.14 -10.02
CA ALA A 689 -17.79 -7.85 -8.59
C ALA A 689 -19.18 -8.24 -8.05
N GLY A 690 -19.23 -9.19 -7.13
CA GLY A 690 -20.52 -9.73 -6.68
C GLY A 690 -21.30 -10.39 -7.83
N ASN A 691 -22.56 -10.02 -8.01
CA ASN A 691 -23.38 -10.43 -9.16
C ASN A 691 -23.36 -9.43 -10.32
N THR A 692 -22.48 -8.44 -10.24
CA THR A 692 -22.34 -7.36 -11.23
C THR A 692 -21.22 -7.65 -12.20
N ARG A 693 -21.47 -7.54 -13.48
CA ARG A 693 -20.47 -7.58 -14.55
C ARG A 693 -20.29 -6.20 -15.15
N MET A 694 -19.05 -5.81 -15.40
CA MET A 694 -18.72 -4.53 -16.03
C MET A 694 -18.22 -4.75 -17.46
N SER A 695 -18.55 -3.82 -18.36
CA SER A 695 -18.02 -3.81 -19.71
C SER A 695 -16.51 -3.63 -19.72
N ASP A 696 -15.87 -4.03 -20.81
CA ASP A 696 -14.44 -3.86 -21.00
C ASP A 696 -14.02 -2.40 -20.91
N MET A 697 -12.89 -2.15 -20.28
CA MET A 697 -12.35 -0.80 -20.10
C MET A 697 -10.92 -0.70 -20.60
N GLY A 698 -10.61 0.40 -21.25
CA GLY A 698 -9.23 0.73 -21.61
C GLY A 698 -8.96 2.22 -21.46
N ASN A 699 -7.74 2.58 -21.10
CA ASN A 699 -7.33 3.96 -21.15
C ASN A 699 -5.88 4.12 -21.62
N MET A 700 -5.55 5.34 -22.02
CA MET A 700 -4.20 5.74 -22.41
C MET A 700 -3.91 7.14 -21.87
N ASP A 701 -2.74 7.30 -21.24
CA ASP A 701 -2.28 8.55 -20.64
C ASP A 701 -0.96 8.96 -21.25
N LEU A 702 -0.77 10.27 -21.45
CA LEU A 702 0.49 10.88 -21.87
C LEU A 702 0.91 11.93 -20.87
N ARG A 703 2.17 11.88 -20.44
CA ARG A 703 2.76 12.87 -19.54
C ARG A 703 4.10 13.36 -20.07
N VAL A 704 4.35 14.65 -19.95
CA VAL A 704 5.63 15.30 -20.25
C VAL A 704 6.11 15.97 -18.97
N LYS A 705 7.30 15.62 -18.56
CA LYS A 705 7.94 16.13 -17.33
C LYS A 705 9.21 16.87 -17.68
N LYS A 706 9.42 18.02 -17.02
CA LYS A 706 10.61 18.84 -17.12
C LYS A 706 11.19 19.10 -15.75
N ARG A 707 12.50 18.85 -15.58
CA ARG A 707 13.23 19.20 -14.36
C ARG A 707 14.07 20.45 -14.59
N LEU A 708 14.04 21.37 -13.62
CA LEU A 708 14.67 22.68 -13.63
C LEU A 708 15.41 22.94 -12.31
N LEU A 709 16.17 24.02 -12.22
CA LEU A 709 16.86 24.47 -11.01
C LEU A 709 17.72 23.36 -10.35
N ASN A 710 18.57 22.72 -11.12
CA ASN A 710 19.38 21.58 -10.66
C ASN A 710 18.52 20.48 -10.03
N ASN A 711 17.43 20.11 -10.71
CA ASN A 711 16.44 19.13 -10.29
C ASN A 711 15.61 19.51 -9.04
N LYS A 712 15.66 20.75 -8.56
CA LYS A 712 14.83 21.20 -7.44
C LYS A 712 13.38 21.46 -7.84
N LEU A 713 13.13 21.91 -9.06
CA LEU A 713 11.79 22.19 -9.58
C LEU A 713 11.42 21.16 -10.65
N THR A 714 10.29 20.50 -10.48
CA THR A 714 9.69 19.58 -11.46
C THR A 714 8.37 20.15 -11.93
N LEU A 715 8.21 20.27 -13.25
CA LEU A 715 6.95 20.63 -13.90
C LEU A 715 6.47 19.41 -14.67
N THR A 716 5.19 19.06 -14.52
CA THR A 716 4.55 17.98 -15.28
C THR A 716 3.29 18.50 -15.94
N VAL A 717 3.12 18.19 -17.20
CA VAL A 717 1.90 18.41 -17.99
C VAL A 717 1.49 17.08 -18.59
N GLY A 718 0.22 16.76 -18.58
CA GLY A 718 -0.26 15.51 -19.13
C GLY A 718 -1.73 15.52 -19.49
N VAL A 719 -2.13 14.49 -20.19
CA VAL A 719 -3.53 14.17 -20.47
C VAL A 719 -3.77 12.72 -20.05
N ASN A 720 -4.71 12.51 -19.16
CA ASN A 720 -5.21 11.18 -18.82
C ASN A 720 -6.39 10.83 -19.71
N ASN A 721 -6.62 9.54 -19.95
CA ASN A 721 -7.73 9.03 -20.73
C ASN A 721 -7.87 9.71 -22.11
N ILE A 722 -6.79 9.73 -22.89
CA ILE A 722 -6.77 10.29 -24.24
C ILE A 722 -7.90 9.68 -25.11
N ILE A 723 -8.21 8.40 -24.88
CA ILE A 723 -9.31 7.67 -25.51
C ILE A 723 -10.47 7.67 -24.51
N PRO A 724 -11.56 8.43 -24.74
CA PRO A 724 -12.72 8.43 -23.85
C PRO A 724 -13.40 7.06 -23.85
N THR A 725 -13.88 6.65 -22.67
CA THR A 725 -14.61 5.38 -22.47
C THR A 725 -15.91 5.63 -21.73
N THR A 726 -16.85 4.71 -21.87
CA THR A 726 -18.04 4.58 -21.03
C THR A 726 -18.01 3.22 -20.36
N GLN A 727 -18.70 3.07 -19.26
CA GLN A 727 -18.76 1.80 -18.55
C GLN A 727 -20.21 1.35 -18.40
N ASP A 728 -20.52 0.16 -18.89
CA ASP A 728 -21.77 -0.51 -18.60
C ASP A 728 -21.59 -1.45 -17.42
N ILE A 729 -22.49 -1.33 -16.47
CA ILE A 729 -22.60 -2.16 -15.27
C ILE A 729 -23.85 -3.01 -15.44
N ILE A 730 -23.68 -4.31 -15.60
CA ILE A 730 -24.73 -5.24 -15.99
C ILE A 730 -24.95 -6.24 -14.87
N ILE A 731 -26.21 -6.41 -14.46
CA ILE A 731 -26.67 -7.43 -13.53
C ILE A 731 -27.70 -8.27 -14.25
N GLU A 732 -27.52 -9.58 -14.26
CA GLU A 732 -28.43 -10.51 -14.93
C GLU A 732 -28.79 -11.64 -13.96
N GLU A 733 -30.02 -11.57 -13.44
CA GLU A 733 -30.60 -12.52 -12.49
C GLU A 733 -31.90 -13.11 -13.09
N PRO A 734 -32.38 -14.26 -12.64
CA PRO A 734 -33.60 -14.86 -13.17
C PRO A 734 -34.84 -13.96 -13.08
N THR A 735 -34.85 -13.03 -12.15
CA THR A 735 -35.98 -12.16 -11.85
C THR A 735 -35.89 -10.75 -12.45
N PHE A 736 -34.68 -10.33 -12.84
CA PHE A 736 -34.45 -9.04 -13.49
C PHE A 736 -33.15 -8.99 -14.27
N LYS A 737 -33.11 -8.08 -15.23
CA LYS A 737 -31.88 -7.68 -15.92
C LYS A 737 -31.75 -6.17 -15.82
N ARG A 738 -30.62 -5.71 -15.28
CA ARG A 738 -30.32 -4.28 -15.13
C ARG A 738 -29.05 -3.94 -15.90
N THR A 739 -29.11 -2.85 -16.66
CA THR A 739 -27.94 -2.25 -17.31
C THR A 739 -27.85 -0.80 -16.87
N MET A 740 -26.75 -0.41 -16.25
CA MET A 740 -26.45 0.98 -15.90
C MET A 740 -25.24 1.44 -16.70
N THR A 741 -25.41 2.50 -17.48
CA THR A 741 -24.33 3.14 -18.24
C THR A 741 -23.81 4.34 -17.47
N VAL A 742 -22.54 4.34 -17.19
CA VAL A 742 -21.84 5.38 -16.41
C VAL A 742 -20.86 6.12 -17.31
N ASN A 743 -20.94 7.45 -17.32
CA ASN A 743 -20.04 8.32 -18.07
C ASN A 743 -19.40 9.35 -17.14
N GLN A 744 -18.54 8.87 -16.25
CA GLN A 744 -17.87 9.72 -15.26
C GLN A 744 -16.80 10.61 -15.92
N PRO A 745 -16.56 11.83 -15.38
CA PRO A 745 -15.60 12.77 -15.96
C PRO A 745 -14.18 12.22 -16.08
N TRP A 746 -13.74 11.39 -15.13
CA TRP A 746 -12.41 10.78 -15.17
C TRP A 746 -12.24 9.73 -16.30
N MET A 747 -13.33 9.29 -16.96
CA MET A 747 -13.31 8.43 -18.15
C MET A 747 -13.09 9.23 -19.46
N ARG A 748 -13.04 10.54 -19.37
CA ARG A 748 -12.82 11.47 -20.49
C ARG A 748 -11.39 12.02 -20.47
N PRO A 749 -10.90 12.60 -21.59
CA PRO A 749 -9.61 13.27 -21.59
C PRO A 749 -9.54 14.37 -20.52
N ALA A 750 -8.63 14.18 -19.54
CA ALA A 750 -8.45 15.10 -18.45
C ALA A 750 -7.03 15.68 -18.45
N PHE A 751 -6.92 17.00 -18.45
CA PHE A 751 -5.63 17.71 -18.40
C PHE A 751 -5.10 17.71 -16.97
N ASN A 752 -3.82 17.36 -16.84
CA ASN A 752 -3.08 17.38 -15.59
C ASN A 752 -1.96 18.39 -15.65
N PHE A 753 -1.81 19.16 -14.59
CA PHE A 753 -0.66 20.00 -14.37
C PHE A 753 -0.16 19.82 -12.94
N SER A 754 1.15 19.64 -12.78
CA SER A 754 1.75 19.63 -11.45
C SER A 754 3.07 20.36 -11.38
N VAL A 755 3.28 21.01 -10.24
CA VAL A 755 4.52 21.67 -9.87
C VAL A 755 4.98 21.09 -8.55
N SER A 756 6.26 20.70 -8.47
CA SER A 756 6.86 20.25 -7.22
C SER A 756 8.22 20.94 -7.04
N TYR A 757 8.39 21.62 -5.93
CA TYR A 757 9.64 22.29 -5.56
C TYR A 757 10.22 21.66 -4.30
N ASN A 758 11.41 21.06 -4.45
CA ASN A 758 12.17 20.47 -3.35
C ASN A 758 13.27 21.45 -2.90
N PHE A 759 13.28 21.76 -1.63
CA PHE A 759 14.29 22.63 -1.03
C PHE A 759 14.99 21.95 0.15
N ASN A 760 16.24 22.27 0.32
CA ASN A 760 17.05 21.83 1.44
C ASN A 760 17.97 22.95 1.89
N ALA A 761 18.12 23.09 3.21
CA ALA A 761 19.09 23.94 3.88
C ALA A 761 19.92 23.08 4.82
N GLY A 762 21.24 23.15 4.70
CA GLY A 762 22.15 22.23 5.38
C GLY A 762 22.45 20.99 4.57
N LYS A 763 22.98 19.96 5.24
CA LYS A 763 23.28 18.67 4.62
C LYS A 763 22.00 17.81 4.54
N GLN A 764 21.90 16.95 3.54
CA GLN A 764 20.75 16.02 3.41
C GLN A 764 20.78 14.99 4.55
N PHE A 765 19.62 14.66 5.13
CA PHE A 765 19.49 13.72 6.21
C PHE A 765 18.33 12.74 5.96
N ARG A 766 18.34 11.59 6.64
CA ARG A 766 17.19 10.67 6.65
C ARG A 766 16.21 11.14 7.71
N ALA A 767 14.99 11.47 7.28
CA ALA A 767 13.88 11.71 8.19
C ALA A 767 13.53 10.43 8.96
N LYS A 768 13.34 10.55 10.27
CA LYS A 768 12.75 9.52 11.12
C LYS A 768 11.26 9.77 11.23
N SER A 769 10.49 8.71 11.42
CA SER A 769 9.05 8.78 11.61
C SER A 769 8.61 7.86 12.73
N VAL A 770 7.45 8.14 13.30
CA VAL A 770 6.80 7.33 14.32
C VAL A 770 6.09 6.16 13.63
N GLU A 771 6.27 4.93 14.10
CA GLU A 771 5.57 3.74 13.63
C GLU A 771 4.18 3.68 14.28
N SER A 772 3.14 3.29 13.53
CA SER A 772 1.77 3.09 14.02
C SER A 772 1.38 1.62 13.91
N GLY A 773 0.72 1.09 14.96
CA GLY A 773 0.19 -0.27 15.02
C GLY A 773 -1.31 -0.38 14.65
N SER A 774 -2.04 0.74 14.52
CA SER A 774 -3.51 0.76 14.32
C SER A 774 -3.94 0.90 12.87
N ALA A 775 -3.01 0.87 11.94
CA ALA A 775 -3.22 1.20 10.54
C ALA A 775 -4.31 0.36 9.88
N GLU A 776 -4.32 -0.92 10.15
CA GLU A 776 -5.23 -1.88 9.57
C GLU A 776 -6.63 -1.79 10.15
N ASP A 777 -6.71 -1.58 11.46
CA ASP A 777 -7.97 -1.44 12.17
C ASP A 777 -8.71 -0.17 11.76
N ARG A 778 -7.97 0.92 11.46
CA ARG A 778 -8.57 2.19 10.97
C ARG A 778 -9.23 2.08 9.60
N GLY A 779 -8.78 1.17 8.74
CA GLY A 779 -9.43 0.94 7.43
C GLY A 779 -10.88 0.48 7.54
N ARG A 780 -11.33 0.00 8.71
CA ARG A 780 -12.71 -0.41 8.99
C ARG A 780 -13.59 0.71 9.55
N LEU A 781 -13.02 1.87 9.86
CA LEU A 781 -13.72 3.01 10.46
C LEU A 781 -14.36 3.95 9.42
N GLY A 782 -14.15 3.71 8.11
CA GLY A 782 -14.68 4.52 7.04
C GLY A 782 -16.19 4.33 6.88
N GLY A 783 -16.95 5.42 6.76
CA GLY A 783 -18.34 5.40 6.33
C GLY A 783 -18.45 4.90 4.88
N GLY A 784 -19.58 4.29 4.53
CA GLY A 784 -19.84 3.53 3.30
C GLY A 784 -19.85 4.30 1.98
N GLY A 785 -18.86 5.12 1.74
CA GLY A 785 -18.60 5.76 0.46
C GLY A 785 -17.31 5.25 -0.16
N GLN A 786 -17.29 4.02 -0.68
CA GLN A 786 -16.23 3.49 -1.56
C GLN A 786 -16.82 3.12 -2.90
#